data_9e9e7f43b4c5b098839cfd94457e0b81
#
_entry.id   9e9e7f43b4c5b098839cfd94457e0b81
#
_cell.length_a   1.000
_cell.length_b   1.000
_cell.length_c   1.000
_cell.angle_alpha   90.00
_cell.angle_beta   90.00
_cell.angle_gamma   90.00
#
_symmetry.space_group_name_H-M   'P 1'
#
loop_
_entity.id
_entity.type
_entity.pdbx_description
1 polymer ?
#
loop_
_entity_poly.entity_id
_entity_poly.type
_entity_poly.pdbx_seq_one_letter_code
_entity_poly.pdbx_strand_id
1 'polypeptide(L)'
;MVALSMVLVSLLVLSRGESELDAEISSPEKATEWRDPEPSLQGSCQPASSCRECILSHPSCAWCKQLNFTASGLAEERRCGRRQELLARGCPPGELEEPRGRLEVLQDQPLGPGTRGEGATQLAPQRVRVTLRPGEPQRLRVSFLRAEGYPVDLYYLMDLSYSMKDDLERVRQLGHALLMRLQEVTHSVRIGFGSFVDKTVLPFVSTVPSKLRHPCPTRLERCQPPFSFHHVLSLTGDAEAFEREVGRQSVSGNLDSPEGGFDAILQAALCQERIGWRNVSRLLVFTSDDTFHTAGDGKLGGIFMPSDGHCHLDSNGLYSRSPEFDYPSVGQVAQALSAANIQPIFAVTSATLPVYQELSKLIPKSAVGELSEDSSNVVQLIMDAYNSLSSTVTLEHSPLPPGVHISYESQCGDPEKRESEAGDRGQCNHVRTNQTVNFLVTLQAARCFSEPHLLKLRALGFSEELIVELHTLCDCNCRDTQPQAPHCSDGQGLLQCGVCSCAPGRLGRLCECSEAELSSPDLESGCRAPNGTGPLCSGKGRCHCGRCSCSGQSSGRLCECDDASCERHEGILCGGFGRCRCGLCHCYANRTGRACECSGDTDSCISPDGNLCSGHGRCKCNRCQCLDGHFGALCEQCPGCKTSCERHRDCAECGAFGTGPLALNCSRACASANVTLTLAPILDDGWCKERTLDNQLFFFLVEEEAEGKVVLRVRPQEKANHTQATVLGCMGGIVAVGLVLVLAYRLSVEIYDRREYRRFEKEQQQLKWKQVGRLPSTLLGSPWLGPLCSLLPTPPSTLTPST
;
A
#
# COMPACT_ATOMS: atom_id res chain seq x y z
N MET A 1 -3.50 -40.33 -27.66
CA MET A 1 -4.48 -40.56 -26.58
C MET A 1 -4.08 -39.91 -25.25
N VAL A 2 -2.82 -39.87 -24.88
CA VAL A 2 -2.39 -39.24 -23.61
C VAL A 2 -2.48 -37.68 -23.64
N ALA A 3 -2.25 -37.07 -24.80
CA ALA A 3 -2.37 -35.61 -24.96
C ALA A 3 -3.81 -35.08 -24.93
N LEU A 4 -4.77 -35.91 -25.39
CA LEU A 4 -6.20 -35.55 -25.33
C LEU A 4 -6.77 -35.68 -23.91
N SER A 5 -6.20 -36.53 -23.07
CA SER A 5 -6.59 -36.69 -21.67
C SER A 5 -6.15 -35.53 -20.81
N MET A 6 -5.00 -34.87 -21.10
CA MET A 6 -4.53 -33.69 -20.36
C MET A 6 -5.33 -32.43 -20.71
N VAL A 7 -5.77 -32.28 -21.97
CA VAL A 7 -6.62 -31.13 -22.36
C VAL A 7 -8.03 -31.24 -21.76
N LEU A 8 -8.56 -32.46 -21.65
CA LEU A 8 -9.87 -32.69 -21.01
C LEU A 8 -9.84 -32.51 -19.48
N VAL A 9 -8.72 -32.82 -18.84
CA VAL A 9 -8.52 -32.57 -17.40
C VAL A 9 -8.36 -31.09 -17.14
N SER A 10 -7.68 -30.35 -18.00
CA SER A 10 -7.56 -28.86 -17.89
C SER A 10 -8.91 -28.17 -18.11
N LEU A 11 -9.75 -28.65 -19.00
CA LEU A 11 -11.09 -28.09 -19.25
C LEU A 11 -12.10 -28.44 -18.15
N LEU A 12 -11.94 -29.59 -17.48
CA LEU A 12 -12.78 -30.00 -16.34
C LEU A 12 -12.38 -29.31 -15.03
N VAL A 13 -11.14 -28.85 -14.92
CA VAL A 13 -10.68 -28.02 -13.77
C VAL A 13 -11.16 -26.57 -13.90
N LEU A 14 -11.33 -26.05 -15.13
CA LEU A 14 -11.84 -24.71 -15.37
C LEU A 14 -13.38 -24.59 -15.25
N SER A 15 -14.13 -25.70 -15.24
CA SER A 15 -15.60 -25.68 -15.10
C SER A 15 -16.14 -26.06 -13.72
N ARG A 16 -15.28 -26.30 -12.73
CA ARG A 16 -15.65 -26.63 -11.34
C ARG A 16 -15.08 -25.66 -10.28
N GLY A 17 -14.70 -24.47 -10.68
CA GLY A 17 -14.08 -23.45 -9.83
C GLY A 17 -14.98 -22.30 -9.40
N GLU A 18 -16.32 -22.47 -9.39
CA GLU A 18 -17.22 -21.48 -8.81
C GLU A 18 -18.23 -22.18 -7.87
N SER A 19 -17.79 -22.49 -6.67
CA SER A 19 -18.59 -22.43 -5.43
C SER A 19 -17.72 -22.82 -4.24
N GLU A 20 -17.75 -21.94 -3.24
CA GLU A 20 -17.32 -22.14 -1.85
C GLU A 20 -15.82 -22.34 -1.59
N LEU A 21 -15.14 -21.22 -1.42
CA LEU A 21 -14.16 -21.01 -0.35
C LEU A 21 -13.98 -19.49 -0.19
N ASP A 22 -14.94 -18.87 0.52
CA ASP A 22 -14.68 -17.59 1.22
C ASP A 22 -13.68 -17.86 2.34
N ALA A 23 -12.41 -17.92 1.97
CA ALA A 23 -11.32 -17.67 2.89
C ALA A 23 -11.05 -16.18 2.81
N GLU A 24 -11.29 -15.49 3.93
CA GLU A 24 -10.90 -14.11 4.16
C GLU A 24 -9.44 -13.87 3.75
N ILE A 25 -9.24 -13.51 2.50
CA ILE A 25 -8.05 -12.76 2.10
C ILE A 25 -8.40 -11.31 2.45
N SER A 26 -7.94 -10.87 3.61
CA SER A 26 -7.89 -9.45 3.93
C SER A 26 -7.30 -8.72 2.72
N SER A 27 -8.15 -8.00 2.02
CA SER A 27 -7.75 -7.00 1.03
C SER A 27 -6.67 -6.12 1.66
N PRO A 28 -5.61 -5.75 0.94
CA PRO A 28 -4.78 -4.64 1.39
C PRO A 28 -5.71 -3.45 1.58
N GLU A 29 -5.73 -2.93 2.80
CA GLU A 29 -6.41 -1.70 3.15
C GLU A 29 -6.16 -0.72 2.01
N LYS A 30 -7.25 -0.32 1.36
CA LYS A 30 -7.24 0.84 0.49
C LYS A 30 -6.54 1.92 1.28
N ALA A 31 -5.41 2.38 0.78
CA ALA A 31 -4.80 3.62 1.22
C ALA A 31 -5.96 4.63 1.21
N THR A 32 -6.49 4.92 2.38
CA THR A 32 -7.47 5.96 2.54
C THR A 32 -6.73 7.22 2.13
N GLU A 33 -7.12 7.75 1.00
CA GLU A 33 -6.79 9.10 0.55
C GLU A 33 -7.07 10.02 1.73
N TRP A 34 -6.00 10.38 2.45
CA TRP A 34 -6.06 11.38 3.49
C TRP A 34 -6.32 12.72 2.78
N ARG A 35 -7.60 13.04 2.60
CA ARG A 35 -7.98 14.45 2.50
C ARG A 35 -7.56 15.07 3.82
N ASP A 36 -6.76 16.13 3.74
CA ASP A 36 -6.54 17.00 4.88
C ASP A 36 -7.90 17.20 5.56
N PRO A 37 -8.06 16.81 6.83
CA PRO A 37 -9.21 17.29 7.53
C PRO A 37 -8.99 18.80 7.59
N GLU A 38 -9.80 19.56 6.84
CA GLU A 38 -10.03 20.95 7.23
C GLU A 38 -10.05 20.96 8.76
N PRO A 39 -9.32 21.85 9.43
CA PRO A 39 -9.33 21.90 10.87
C PRO A 39 -10.79 22.10 11.27
N SER A 40 -11.48 21.00 11.53
CA SER A 40 -12.81 21.06 12.12
C SER A 40 -12.59 21.67 13.49
N LEU A 41 -12.82 22.96 13.60
CA LEU A 41 -12.81 23.79 14.81
C LEU A 41 -13.79 23.30 15.89
N GLN A 42 -14.27 22.06 15.79
CA GLN A 42 -15.33 21.45 16.62
C GLN A 42 -14.91 20.15 17.34
N GLY A 43 -13.64 19.91 17.58
CA GLY A 43 -13.25 18.89 18.56
C GLY A 43 -13.62 19.37 19.96
N SER A 44 -14.70 18.85 20.55
CA SER A 44 -14.99 19.04 21.99
C SER A 44 -14.02 18.20 22.79
N CYS A 45 -13.40 18.80 23.83
CA CYS A 45 -12.62 18.02 24.79
C CYS A 45 -13.55 17.00 25.47
N GLN A 46 -13.19 15.73 25.40
CA GLN A 46 -13.96 14.68 26.04
C GLN A 46 -13.83 14.77 27.56
N PRO A 47 -14.87 14.46 28.31
CA PRO A 47 -14.79 14.31 29.75
C PRO A 47 -13.68 13.32 30.10
N ALA A 48 -12.76 13.70 30.98
CA ALA A 48 -11.60 12.91 31.35
C ALA A 48 -11.46 12.86 32.88
N SER A 49 -11.10 11.70 33.39
CA SER A 49 -10.88 11.49 34.82
C SER A 49 -9.48 11.89 35.28
N SER A 50 -8.54 12.00 34.33
CA SER A 50 -7.15 12.35 34.57
C SER A 50 -6.64 13.39 33.60
N CYS A 51 -5.59 14.09 34.00
CA CYS A 51 -4.91 15.06 33.15
C CYS A 51 -4.38 14.40 31.87
N ARG A 52 -3.80 13.21 31.97
CA ARG A 52 -3.30 12.43 30.83
C ARG A 52 -4.39 12.15 29.79
N GLU A 53 -5.53 11.63 30.23
CA GLU A 53 -6.66 11.36 29.33
C GLU A 53 -7.16 12.63 28.65
N CYS A 54 -7.23 13.73 29.41
CA CYS A 54 -7.65 15.02 28.86
C CYS A 54 -6.73 15.52 27.75
N ILE A 55 -5.41 15.56 27.99
CA ILE A 55 -4.46 16.09 27.00
C ILE A 55 -4.32 15.20 25.76
N LEU A 56 -4.65 13.91 25.90
CA LEU A 56 -4.64 12.95 24.79
C LEU A 56 -5.94 12.95 23.98
N SER A 57 -7.04 13.49 24.53
CA SER A 57 -8.33 13.51 23.82
C SER A 57 -8.32 14.42 22.59
N HIS A 58 -7.65 15.56 22.67
CA HIS A 58 -7.49 16.50 21.55
C HIS A 58 -6.37 17.51 21.83
N PRO A 59 -5.61 17.98 20.79
CA PRO A 59 -4.49 18.92 20.98
C PRO A 59 -4.86 20.26 21.62
N SER A 60 -6.10 20.70 21.46
CA SER A 60 -6.59 21.94 22.06
C SER A 60 -7.04 21.83 23.50
N CYS A 61 -7.03 20.62 24.08
CA CYS A 61 -7.48 20.39 25.44
C CYS A 61 -6.39 20.72 26.46
N ALA A 62 -6.82 21.30 27.54
CA ALA A 62 -6.02 21.65 28.69
C ALA A 62 -6.68 21.11 29.96
N TRP A 63 -5.93 21.01 31.00
CA TRP A 63 -6.35 20.53 32.32
C TRP A 63 -6.15 21.57 33.39
N CYS A 64 -7.16 21.79 34.25
CA CYS A 64 -7.04 22.66 35.40
C CYS A 64 -6.58 21.86 36.64
N LYS A 65 -5.38 22.15 37.16
CA LYS A 65 -4.79 21.48 38.31
C LYS A 65 -5.13 22.13 39.65
N GLN A 66 -5.88 23.24 39.67
CA GLN A 66 -6.31 23.91 40.92
C GLN A 66 -7.07 22.95 41.81
N LEU A 67 -6.66 22.84 43.09
CA LEU A 67 -7.20 21.87 44.01
C LEU A 67 -8.72 21.90 44.20
N ASN A 68 -9.29 23.10 44.32
CA ASN A 68 -10.71 23.26 44.61
C ASN A 68 -11.56 23.66 43.40
N PHE A 69 -11.03 23.46 42.19
CA PHE A 69 -11.71 23.86 40.95
C PHE A 69 -13.09 23.22 40.78
N THR A 70 -13.27 22.03 41.29
CA THR A 70 -14.53 21.25 41.24
C THR A 70 -15.18 21.07 42.65
N ALA A 71 -14.81 21.91 43.66
CA ALA A 71 -15.27 21.78 45.02
C ALA A 71 -16.79 21.91 45.23
N SER A 72 -17.51 22.51 44.30
CA SER A 72 -18.97 22.71 44.38
C SER A 72 -19.81 21.54 43.84
N GLY A 73 -19.27 20.30 43.88
CA GLY A 73 -20.01 19.09 43.45
C GLY A 73 -20.05 18.82 41.94
N LEU A 74 -19.19 19.48 41.21
CA LEU A 74 -18.96 19.22 39.82
C LEU A 74 -18.03 18.01 39.63
N ALA A 75 -18.31 17.16 38.66
CA ALA A 75 -17.44 16.02 38.33
C ALA A 75 -16.03 16.49 37.95
N GLU A 76 -15.00 15.67 38.29
CA GLU A 76 -13.57 15.93 37.96
C GLU A 76 -13.37 16.07 36.41
N GLU A 77 -14.22 15.45 35.63
CA GLU A 77 -14.28 15.56 34.16
C GLU A 77 -14.37 17.00 33.65
N ARG A 78 -14.87 17.93 34.45
CA ARG A 78 -14.93 19.37 34.13
C ARG A 78 -13.57 20.08 34.25
N ARG A 79 -12.53 19.43 34.75
CA ARG A 79 -11.15 19.92 34.71
C ARG A 79 -10.56 19.86 33.31
N CYS A 80 -11.15 19.06 32.43
CA CYS A 80 -10.79 18.98 31.04
C CYS A 80 -11.63 19.97 30.19
N GLY A 81 -10.96 20.71 29.33
CA GLY A 81 -11.63 21.66 28.43
C GLY A 81 -10.61 22.48 27.64
N ARG A 82 -11.10 23.30 26.75
CA ARG A 82 -10.23 24.23 26.02
C ARG A 82 -9.73 25.31 27.00
N ARG A 83 -8.53 25.83 26.75
CA ARG A 83 -7.93 26.90 27.56
C ARG A 83 -8.92 28.02 27.91
N GLN A 84 -9.60 28.58 26.92
CA GLN A 84 -10.56 29.69 27.13
C GLN A 84 -11.75 29.29 27.98
N GLU A 85 -12.27 28.10 27.83
CA GLU A 85 -13.37 27.55 28.63
C GLU A 85 -12.99 27.37 30.08
N LEU A 86 -11.78 26.85 30.33
CA LEU A 86 -11.27 26.65 31.69
C LEU A 86 -10.99 27.97 32.41
N LEU A 87 -10.44 28.96 31.70
CA LEU A 87 -10.26 30.30 32.21
C LEU A 87 -11.62 30.98 32.57
N ALA A 88 -12.62 30.82 31.68
CA ALA A 88 -13.98 31.33 31.92
C ALA A 88 -14.68 30.63 33.09
N ARG A 89 -14.32 29.37 33.40
CA ARG A 89 -14.79 28.63 34.57
C ARG A 89 -14.01 28.98 35.85
N GLY A 90 -13.05 29.89 35.80
CA GLY A 90 -12.31 30.38 36.95
C GLY A 90 -11.00 29.62 37.22
N CYS A 91 -10.45 28.87 36.28
CA CYS A 91 -9.11 28.29 36.43
C CYS A 91 -8.05 29.39 36.31
N PRO A 92 -7.17 29.58 37.31
CA PRO A 92 -6.08 30.55 37.19
C PRO A 92 -5.10 30.13 36.07
N PRO A 93 -4.53 31.11 35.32
CA PRO A 93 -3.60 30.79 34.22
C PRO A 93 -2.36 29.97 34.67
N GLY A 94 -1.89 30.15 35.88
CA GLY A 94 -0.75 29.37 36.44
C GLY A 94 -1.09 27.96 36.85
N GLU A 95 -2.39 27.63 36.98
CA GLU A 95 -2.89 26.30 37.33
C GLU A 95 -3.36 25.51 36.10
N LEU A 96 -3.07 26.02 34.90
CA LEU A 96 -3.50 25.43 33.66
C LEU A 96 -2.38 24.60 33.06
N GLU A 97 -2.60 23.29 32.93
CA GLU A 97 -1.70 22.36 32.30
C GLU A 97 -2.10 22.19 30.82
N GLU A 98 -1.29 22.76 29.94
CA GLU A 98 -1.51 22.74 28.49
C GLU A 98 -0.18 22.43 27.81
N PRO A 99 0.27 21.16 27.87
CA PRO A 99 1.53 20.79 27.24
C PRO A 99 1.45 20.93 25.73
N ARG A 100 2.46 21.54 25.12
CA ARG A 100 2.56 21.77 23.67
C ARG A 100 3.75 21.00 23.10
N GLY A 101 3.60 20.58 21.85
CA GLY A 101 4.70 20.06 21.08
C GLY A 101 5.84 21.10 20.99
N ARG A 102 7.07 20.62 20.89
CA ARG A 102 8.27 21.47 20.89
C ARG A 102 9.28 20.96 19.88
N LEU A 103 9.93 21.90 19.21
CA LEU A 103 11.06 21.66 18.34
C LEU A 103 12.30 22.33 18.96
N GLU A 104 13.37 21.55 19.15
CA GLU A 104 14.67 22.03 19.65
C GLU A 104 15.74 21.69 18.61
N VAL A 105 16.46 22.70 18.14
CA VAL A 105 17.60 22.49 17.25
C VAL A 105 18.82 22.18 18.12
N LEU A 106 19.40 20.99 17.95
CA LEU A 106 20.54 20.51 18.73
C LEU A 106 21.87 20.77 18.02
N GLN A 107 21.84 20.73 16.67
CA GLN A 107 22.99 21.02 15.84
C GLN A 107 22.54 21.71 14.55
N ASP A 108 23.08 22.90 14.30
CA ASP A 108 22.79 23.72 13.11
C ASP A 108 24.08 24.35 12.62
N GLN A 109 24.85 23.59 11.83
CA GLN A 109 26.00 24.12 11.12
C GLN A 109 25.52 24.83 9.86
N PRO A 110 26.04 26.04 9.58
CA PRO A 110 25.60 26.78 8.41
C PRO A 110 25.95 26.06 7.11
N LEU A 111 25.04 26.16 6.14
CA LEU A 111 25.27 25.63 4.80
C LEU A 111 26.48 26.29 4.17
N GLY A 112 27.34 25.50 3.54
CA GLY A 112 28.54 25.97 2.88
C GLY A 112 28.99 25.02 1.76
N PRO A 113 29.45 25.56 0.62
CA PRO A 113 29.87 24.74 -0.52
C PRO A 113 31.16 23.95 -0.26
N GLY A 114 31.86 24.21 0.85
CA GLY A 114 33.19 23.64 1.11
C GLY A 114 34.27 24.20 0.18
N THR A 115 35.49 23.72 0.34
CA THR A 115 36.58 23.98 -0.63
C THR A 115 36.66 22.81 -1.60
N ARG A 116 36.33 23.02 -2.86
CA ARG A 116 36.31 22.00 -3.92
C ARG A 116 35.45 20.77 -3.61
N GLY A 117 34.30 20.97 -2.94
CA GLY A 117 33.38 19.90 -2.55
C GLY A 117 33.81 19.09 -1.32
N GLU A 118 35.00 19.26 -0.81
CA GLU A 118 35.41 18.68 0.48
C GLU A 118 35.01 19.58 1.64
N GLY A 119 34.41 18.97 2.68
CA GLY A 119 33.88 19.72 3.83
C GLY A 119 32.64 20.55 3.53
N ALA A 120 31.93 20.29 2.43
CA ALA A 120 30.63 20.92 2.15
C ALA A 120 29.60 20.52 3.20
N THR A 121 28.87 21.51 3.72
CA THR A 121 27.68 21.28 4.53
C THR A 121 26.47 21.60 3.67
N GLN A 122 25.81 20.58 3.17
CA GLN A 122 24.71 20.74 2.21
C GLN A 122 23.34 20.65 2.83
N LEU A 123 23.21 20.06 4.03
CA LEU A 123 21.94 19.86 4.73
C LEU A 123 21.94 20.56 6.10
N ALA A 124 20.94 21.36 6.38
CA ALA A 124 20.77 22.06 7.67
C ALA A 124 19.29 22.05 8.10
N PRO A 125 19.00 21.91 9.40
CA PRO A 125 19.93 21.56 10.48
C PRO A 125 20.39 20.09 10.39
N GLN A 126 21.42 19.69 11.18
CA GLN A 126 21.93 18.31 11.17
C GLN A 126 21.32 17.44 12.26
N ARG A 127 20.87 18.06 13.38
CA ARG A 127 20.24 17.34 14.48
C ARG A 127 19.19 18.18 15.16
N VAL A 128 17.99 17.62 15.33
CA VAL A 128 16.87 18.26 16.02
C VAL A 128 16.19 17.28 16.96
N ARG A 129 15.59 17.81 18.02
CA ARG A 129 14.66 17.06 18.87
C ARG A 129 13.26 17.59 18.67
N VAL A 130 12.34 16.70 18.33
CA VAL A 130 10.93 17.03 18.13
C VAL A 130 10.10 16.28 19.17
N THR A 131 9.42 17.04 20.03
CA THR A 131 8.46 16.51 20.97
C THR A 131 7.07 16.70 20.40
N LEU A 132 6.40 15.59 20.05
CA LEU A 132 5.09 15.58 19.44
C LEU A 132 4.00 15.37 20.50
N ARG A 133 3.02 16.25 20.54
CA ARG A 133 1.76 15.96 21.21
C ARG A 133 0.85 15.24 20.20
N PRO A 134 0.21 14.11 20.57
CA PRO A 134 -0.70 13.41 19.67
C PRO A 134 -1.75 14.36 19.07
N GLY A 135 -1.88 14.32 17.74
CA GLY A 135 -2.79 15.18 16.99
C GLY A 135 -2.26 16.59 16.67
N GLU A 136 -1.15 17.04 17.28
CA GLU A 136 -0.56 18.37 17.05
C GLU A 136 0.59 18.26 16.03
N PRO A 137 0.50 18.92 14.84
CA PRO A 137 1.59 18.91 13.88
C PRO A 137 2.73 19.81 14.32
N GLN A 138 3.97 19.35 14.14
CA GLN A 138 5.18 20.13 14.32
C GLN A 138 5.88 20.33 12.98
N ARG A 139 6.26 21.56 12.68
CA ARG A 139 6.87 21.96 11.41
C ARG A 139 8.36 22.22 11.59
N LEU A 140 9.16 21.53 10.77
CA LEU A 140 10.61 21.61 10.72
C LEU A 140 11.03 22.13 9.34
N ARG A 141 11.80 23.23 9.30
CA ARG A 141 12.43 23.68 8.05
C ARG A 141 13.74 22.93 7.85
N VAL A 142 13.90 22.31 6.69
CA VAL A 142 15.12 21.65 6.24
C VAL A 142 15.60 22.39 4.99
N SER A 143 16.84 22.85 5.04
CA SER A 143 17.48 23.59 3.93
C SER A 143 18.55 22.71 3.30
N PHE A 144 18.60 22.69 1.98
CA PHE A 144 19.61 21.96 1.21
C PHE A 144 20.31 22.88 0.22
N LEU A 145 21.66 22.87 0.24
CA LEU A 145 22.53 23.59 -0.69
C LEU A 145 23.19 22.59 -1.65
N ARG A 146 22.96 22.72 -2.96
CA ARG A 146 23.68 21.91 -3.94
C ARG A 146 25.10 22.42 -4.10
N ALA A 147 26.08 21.73 -3.50
CA ALA A 147 27.50 22.08 -3.61
C ALA A 147 28.05 21.76 -5.00
N GLU A 148 29.03 22.55 -5.44
CA GLU A 148 29.80 22.32 -6.68
C GLU A 148 30.90 21.29 -6.46
N GLY A 149 31.15 20.45 -7.47
CA GLY A 149 32.27 19.50 -7.46
C GLY A 149 32.14 18.37 -6.43
N TYR A 150 30.90 18.03 -6.01
CA TYR A 150 30.69 16.98 -5.02
C TYR A 150 31.25 15.63 -5.50
N PRO A 151 31.95 14.86 -4.65
CA PRO A 151 32.59 13.61 -5.03
C PRO A 151 31.62 12.56 -5.54
N VAL A 152 32.06 11.73 -6.51
CA VAL A 152 31.23 10.71 -7.16
C VAL A 152 31.93 9.36 -7.18
N ASP A 153 31.20 8.31 -6.82
CA ASP A 153 31.56 6.92 -7.08
C ASP A 153 30.63 6.38 -8.17
N LEU A 154 31.20 5.83 -9.23
CA LEU A 154 30.46 5.23 -10.34
C LEU A 154 30.82 3.77 -10.46
N TYR A 155 29.85 2.88 -10.25
CA TYR A 155 30.01 1.46 -10.48
C TYR A 155 29.33 1.06 -11.78
N TYR A 156 30.10 0.57 -12.74
CA TYR A 156 29.61 0.11 -14.03
C TYR A 156 29.26 -1.37 -13.93
N LEU A 157 27.98 -1.69 -14.09
CA LEU A 157 27.42 -3.03 -14.02
C LEU A 157 26.92 -3.45 -15.39
N MET A 158 27.64 -4.35 -16.04
CA MET A 158 27.44 -4.72 -17.43
C MET A 158 26.90 -6.14 -17.58
N ASP A 159 25.90 -6.26 -18.41
CA ASP A 159 25.47 -7.53 -18.98
C ASP A 159 26.57 -8.09 -19.88
N LEU A 160 26.96 -9.33 -19.65
CA LEU A 160 27.89 -10.08 -20.49
C LEU A 160 27.26 -11.24 -21.22
N SER A 161 25.93 -11.21 -21.44
CA SER A 161 25.26 -12.10 -22.40
C SER A 161 25.92 -11.98 -23.79
N TYR A 162 25.68 -12.94 -24.64
CA TYR A 162 26.38 -13.00 -25.95
C TYR A 162 26.00 -11.83 -26.88
N SER A 163 24.81 -11.32 -26.78
CA SER A 163 24.31 -10.18 -27.52
C SER A 163 25.11 -8.89 -27.26
N MET A 164 25.62 -8.71 -26.02
CA MET A 164 26.41 -7.54 -25.58
C MET A 164 27.89 -7.58 -26.00
N LYS A 165 28.24 -8.38 -26.99
CA LYS A 165 29.63 -8.56 -27.42
C LYS A 165 30.28 -7.29 -27.96
N ASP A 166 29.59 -6.61 -28.85
CA ASP A 166 30.12 -5.40 -29.50
C ASP A 166 30.16 -4.23 -28.51
N ASP A 167 29.22 -4.23 -27.53
CA ASP A 167 29.17 -3.30 -26.41
C ASP A 167 30.37 -3.47 -25.50
N LEU A 168 30.76 -4.71 -25.17
CA LEU A 168 31.94 -5.00 -24.35
C LEU A 168 33.21 -4.45 -25.00
N GLU A 169 33.36 -4.57 -26.32
CA GLU A 169 34.55 -4.07 -27.04
C GLU A 169 34.64 -2.53 -26.90
N ARG A 170 33.49 -1.83 -26.91
CA ARG A 170 33.44 -0.37 -26.67
C ARG A 170 33.77 -0.03 -25.21
N VAL A 171 33.11 -0.73 -24.26
CA VAL A 171 33.29 -0.48 -22.81
C VAL A 171 34.73 -0.69 -22.37
N ARG A 172 35.50 -1.58 -23.00
CA ARG A 172 36.93 -1.80 -22.74
C ARG A 172 37.74 -0.50 -22.83
N GLN A 173 37.36 0.43 -23.70
CA GLN A 173 38.10 1.66 -23.98
C GLN A 173 37.50 2.89 -23.26
N LEU A 174 36.45 2.69 -22.44
CA LEU A 174 35.72 3.81 -21.84
C LEU A 174 36.35 4.39 -20.57
N GLY A 175 37.24 3.67 -19.90
CA GLY A 175 37.71 4.05 -18.58
C GLY A 175 38.28 5.47 -18.50
N HIS A 176 39.17 5.80 -19.46
CA HIS A 176 39.77 7.12 -19.51
C HIS A 176 38.77 8.22 -19.89
N ALA A 177 37.98 7.98 -20.92
CA ALA A 177 36.99 8.94 -21.39
C ALA A 177 35.93 9.25 -20.31
N LEU A 178 35.44 8.22 -19.61
CA LEU A 178 34.46 8.35 -18.54
C LEU A 178 35.03 9.13 -17.34
N LEU A 179 36.27 8.81 -16.91
CA LEU A 179 36.93 9.52 -15.82
C LEU A 179 37.14 10.98 -16.16
N MET A 180 37.64 11.29 -17.36
CA MET A 180 37.88 12.66 -17.82
C MET A 180 36.59 13.47 -17.85
N ARG A 181 35.48 12.91 -18.36
CA ARG A 181 34.19 13.61 -18.43
C ARG A 181 33.60 13.85 -17.06
N LEU A 182 33.72 12.89 -16.14
CA LEU A 182 33.27 13.08 -14.76
C LEU A 182 34.14 14.08 -13.99
N GLN A 183 35.43 14.17 -14.30
CA GLN A 183 36.34 15.18 -13.72
C GLN A 183 36.05 16.61 -14.15
N GLU A 184 35.29 16.80 -15.26
CA GLU A 184 34.78 18.13 -15.64
C GLU A 184 33.74 18.68 -14.63
N VAL A 185 33.00 17.78 -13.95
CA VAL A 185 31.87 18.11 -13.05
C VAL A 185 32.16 17.87 -11.58
N THR A 186 33.20 17.07 -11.24
CA THR A 186 33.61 16.77 -9.87
C THR A 186 35.09 16.54 -9.74
N HIS A 187 35.68 16.88 -8.59
CA HIS A 187 37.09 16.76 -8.37
C HIS A 187 37.58 15.39 -7.86
N SER A 188 36.67 14.54 -7.41
CA SER A 188 36.99 13.25 -6.82
C SER A 188 36.06 12.16 -7.34
N VAL A 189 36.53 11.46 -8.39
CA VAL A 189 35.82 10.36 -9.05
C VAL A 189 36.50 9.05 -8.75
N ARG A 190 35.70 7.99 -8.49
CA ARG A 190 36.12 6.60 -8.56
C ARG A 190 35.22 5.82 -9.49
N ILE A 191 35.80 4.92 -10.26
CA ILE A 191 35.10 4.00 -11.15
C ILE A 191 35.37 2.56 -10.71
N GLY A 192 34.34 1.70 -10.82
CA GLY A 192 34.47 0.27 -10.56
C GLY A 192 33.69 -0.51 -11.63
N PHE A 193 33.85 -1.81 -11.66
CA PHE A 193 33.24 -2.66 -12.67
C PHE A 193 32.75 -3.97 -12.07
N GLY A 194 31.56 -4.37 -12.48
CA GLY A 194 30.98 -5.67 -12.27
C GLY A 194 30.21 -6.12 -13.50
N SER A 195 29.98 -7.42 -13.61
CA SER A 195 29.26 -8.01 -14.72
C SER A 195 28.27 -9.06 -14.26
N PHE A 196 27.30 -9.33 -15.08
CA PHE A 196 26.29 -10.36 -14.80
C PHE A 196 25.92 -11.08 -16.09
N VAL A 197 25.28 -12.24 -15.93
CA VAL A 197 24.57 -12.97 -16.94
C VAL A 197 23.30 -13.49 -16.27
N ASP A 198 23.29 -14.77 -15.81
CA ASP A 198 22.10 -15.31 -15.17
C ASP A 198 22.43 -16.47 -14.23
N LYS A 199 21.43 -16.93 -13.44
CA LYS A 199 21.59 -18.06 -12.53
C LYS A 199 21.97 -19.33 -13.27
N THR A 200 23.00 -20.03 -12.79
CA THR A 200 23.60 -21.18 -13.44
C THR A 200 22.79 -22.48 -13.28
N VAL A 201 21.49 -22.40 -13.46
CA VAL A 201 20.53 -23.51 -13.40
C VAL A 201 19.59 -23.50 -14.61
N LEU A 202 19.00 -24.67 -14.97
CA LEU A 202 17.91 -24.69 -15.95
C LEU A 202 16.65 -24.01 -15.35
N PRO A 203 15.85 -23.29 -16.16
CA PRO A 203 15.95 -23.14 -17.61
C PRO A 203 16.85 -21.98 -18.06
N PHE A 204 17.39 -21.16 -17.17
CA PHE A 204 18.14 -19.94 -17.46
C PHE A 204 19.46 -20.21 -18.16
N VAL A 205 20.22 -21.18 -17.67
CA VAL A 205 21.53 -21.55 -18.22
C VAL A 205 21.59 -23.06 -18.49
N SER A 206 22.24 -23.44 -19.60
CA SER A 206 22.45 -24.85 -19.92
C SER A 206 23.41 -25.52 -18.91
N THR A 207 22.95 -26.61 -18.29
CA THR A 207 23.73 -27.41 -17.34
C THR A 207 24.62 -28.46 -18.01
N VAL A 208 24.60 -28.55 -19.36
CA VAL A 208 25.47 -29.46 -20.11
C VAL A 208 26.95 -29.03 -19.94
N PRO A 209 27.87 -29.91 -19.50
CA PRO A 209 29.23 -29.54 -19.16
C PRO A 209 30.02 -28.83 -20.27
N SER A 210 29.76 -29.15 -21.55
CA SER A 210 30.38 -28.46 -22.69
C SER A 210 29.86 -27.03 -22.86
N LYS A 211 28.56 -26.82 -22.59
CA LYS A 211 27.91 -25.49 -22.65
C LYS A 211 28.24 -24.65 -21.41
N LEU A 212 28.31 -25.25 -20.23
CA LEU A 212 28.79 -24.53 -19.03
C LEU A 212 30.23 -23.99 -19.20
N ARG A 213 31.11 -24.73 -19.92
CA ARG A 213 32.48 -24.25 -20.17
C ARG A 213 32.55 -23.23 -21.31
N HIS A 214 31.62 -23.28 -22.25
CA HIS A 214 31.60 -22.42 -23.42
C HIS A 214 30.15 -22.24 -23.88
N PRO A 215 29.42 -21.32 -23.28
CA PRO A 215 28.01 -21.09 -23.58
C PRO A 215 27.76 -20.41 -24.92
N CYS A 216 28.71 -19.66 -25.43
CA CYS A 216 28.59 -18.91 -26.69
C CYS A 216 28.23 -19.78 -27.89
N PRO A 217 27.53 -19.23 -28.89
CA PRO A 217 27.13 -19.96 -30.10
C PRO A 217 28.30 -20.49 -30.93
N THR A 218 29.39 -19.72 -31.03
CA THR A 218 30.58 -20.05 -31.83
C THR A 218 31.74 -20.42 -30.93
N ARG A 219 32.49 -21.49 -31.29
CA ARG A 219 33.70 -21.92 -30.53
C ARG A 219 34.96 -21.11 -30.89
N LEU A 220 34.88 -20.22 -31.84
CA LEU A 220 36.02 -19.43 -32.30
C LEU A 220 36.24 -18.19 -31.42
N GLU A 221 35.27 -17.84 -30.61
CA GLU A 221 35.32 -16.63 -29.79
C GLU A 221 35.77 -16.96 -28.36
N ARG A 222 36.36 -15.95 -27.71
CA ARG A 222 36.63 -16.03 -26.27
C ARG A 222 35.28 -15.96 -25.54
N CYS A 223 34.99 -16.98 -24.77
CA CYS A 223 33.75 -17.10 -24.03
C CYS A 223 34.07 -17.57 -22.63
N GLN A 224 33.49 -16.95 -21.62
CA GLN A 224 33.62 -17.37 -20.24
C GLN A 224 32.43 -18.20 -19.78
N PRO A 225 32.60 -19.05 -18.75
CA PRO A 225 31.49 -19.77 -18.14
C PRO A 225 30.39 -18.81 -17.66
N PRO A 226 29.09 -19.23 -17.64
CA PRO A 226 28.04 -18.39 -17.15
C PRO A 226 28.14 -18.22 -15.63
N PHE A 227 27.65 -17.08 -15.15
CA PHE A 227 27.61 -16.72 -13.74
C PHE A 227 26.46 -15.72 -13.50
N SER A 228 25.97 -15.62 -12.28
CA SER A 228 24.90 -14.67 -11.96
C SER A 228 25.44 -13.25 -11.84
N PHE A 229 26.38 -13.02 -10.90
CA PHE A 229 27.05 -11.73 -10.75
C PHE A 229 28.54 -11.93 -10.40
N HIS A 230 29.39 -11.12 -11.01
CA HIS A 230 30.83 -11.07 -10.77
C HIS A 230 31.26 -9.63 -10.51
N HIS A 231 31.70 -9.37 -9.29
CA HIS A 231 32.43 -8.15 -8.95
C HIS A 231 33.86 -8.23 -9.42
N VAL A 232 34.23 -7.44 -10.42
CA VAL A 232 35.53 -7.53 -11.12
C VAL A 232 36.54 -6.52 -10.58
N LEU A 233 36.12 -5.25 -10.42
CA LEU A 233 36.96 -4.16 -9.99
C LEU A 233 36.31 -3.30 -8.94
N SER A 234 36.90 -3.19 -7.75
CA SER A 234 36.48 -2.25 -6.73
C SER A 234 36.74 -0.81 -7.15
N LEU A 235 35.96 0.11 -6.60
CA LEU A 235 35.99 1.53 -6.93
C LEU A 235 37.41 2.12 -6.78
N THR A 236 37.96 2.61 -7.88
CA THR A 236 39.31 3.18 -7.97
C THR A 236 39.35 4.45 -8.80
N GLY A 237 40.32 5.32 -8.56
CA GLY A 237 40.61 6.48 -9.41
C GLY A 237 41.52 6.17 -10.60
N ASP A 238 41.89 4.90 -10.79
CA ASP A 238 42.85 4.45 -11.84
C ASP A 238 42.08 3.96 -13.07
N ALA A 239 42.06 4.77 -14.14
CA ALA A 239 41.44 4.45 -15.42
C ALA A 239 42.09 3.25 -16.11
N GLU A 240 43.42 3.11 -16.00
CA GLU A 240 44.12 2.00 -16.61
C GLU A 240 43.76 0.67 -15.95
N ALA A 241 43.56 0.68 -14.63
CA ALA A 241 43.04 -0.49 -13.92
C ALA A 241 41.68 -0.91 -14.45
N PHE A 242 40.76 0.05 -14.70
CA PHE A 242 39.45 -0.22 -15.29
C PHE A 242 39.63 -0.86 -16.68
N GLU A 243 40.32 -0.22 -17.59
CA GLU A 243 40.53 -0.71 -18.95
C GLU A 243 41.20 -2.10 -18.97
N ARG A 244 42.17 -2.33 -18.10
CA ARG A 244 42.87 -3.62 -17.96
C ARG A 244 41.93 -4.72 -17.46
N GLU A 245 41.11 -4.47 -16.43
CA GLU A 245 40.26 -5.51 -15.85
C GLU A 245 39.00 -5.76 -16.74
N VAL A 246 38.44 -4.74 -17.35
CA VAL A 246 37.35 -4.89 -18.34
C VAL A 246 37.88 -5.57 -19.61
N GLY A 247 39.14 -5.24 -20.03
CA GLY A 247 39.79 -5.88 -21.17
C GLY A 247 40.01 -7.39 -21.01
N ARG A 248 40.05 -7.89 -19.77
CA ARG A 248 40.14 -9.32 -19.48
C ARG A 248 38.80 -10.06 -19.57
N GLN A 249 37.70 -9.32 -19.50
CA GLN A 249 36.35 -9.92 -19.55
C GLN A 249 36.06 -10.47 -20.96
N SER A 250 35.20 -11.47 -21.00
CA SER A 250 34.70 -12.06 -22.23
C SER A 250 33.18 -12.22 -22.08
N VAL A 251 32.48 -12.24 -23.20
CA VAL A 251 31.04 -12.55 -23.17
C VAL A 251 30.80 -13.98 -22.70
N SER A 252 29.63 -14.23 -22.24
CA SER A 252 29.11 -15.52 -21.83
C SER A 252 27.78 -15.81 -22.56
N GLY A 253 26.84 -16.55 -21.98
CA GLY A 253 25.54 -16.77 -22.54
C GLY A 253 24.64 -17.58 -21.62
N ASN A 254 23.38 -17.33 -21.74
CA ASN A 254 22.25 -17.99 -21.10
C ASN A 254 21.33 -18.67 -22.16
N LEU A 255 20.13 -19.08 -21.79
CA LEU A 255 19.19 -19.79 -22.67
C LEU A 255 17.91 -19.02 -22.96
N ASP A 256 17.56 -18.11 -22.15
CA ASP A 256 16.36 -17.29 -22.23
C ASP A 256 16.68 -15.81 -22.43
N SER A 257 15.67 -15.01 -22.67
CA SER A 257 15.82 -13.61 -23.00
C SER A 257 16.02 -12.72 -21.77
N PRO A 258 15.26 -12.84 -20.67
CA PRO A 258 15.51 -12.05 -19.48
C PRO A 258 16.86 -12.41 -18.84
N GLU A 259 17.50 -11.43 -18.23
CA GLU A 259 18.83 -11.56 -17.63
C GLU A 259 18.81 -11.43 -16.09
N GLY A 260 19.84 -11.91 -15.43
CA GLY A 260 19.97 -11.91 -13.96
C GLY A 260 20.35 -10.55 -13.35
N GLY A 261 20.00 -9.45 -14.02
CA GLY A 261 20.42 -8.10 -13.66
C GLY A 261 20.02 -7.65 -12.25
N PHE A 262 18.87 -8.06 -11.75
CA PHE A 262 18.41 -7.70 -10.39
C PHE A 262 19.25 -8.34 -9.28
N ASP A 263 19.70 -9.58 -9.46
CA ASP A 263 20.67 -10.21 -8.54
C ASP A 263 21.94 -9.35 -8.44
N ALA A 264 22.44 -8.89 -9.58
CA ALA A 264 23.66 -8.11 -9.67
C ALA A 264 23.51 -6.72 -9.02
N ILE A 265 22.43 -6.01 -9.30
CA ILE A 265 22.11 -4.72 -8.66
C ILE A 265 22.00 -4.88 -7.15
N LEU A 266 21.32 -5.92 -6.69
CA LEU A 266 21.14 -6.18 -5.26
C LEU A 266 22.48 -6.44 -4.56
N GLN A 267 23.31 -7.33 -5.12
CA GLN A 267 24.63 -7.63 -4.56
C GLN A 267 25.58 -6.41 -4.60
N ALA A 268 25.54 -5.60 -5.67
CA ALA A 268 26.31 -4.36 -5.74
C ALA A 268 25.90 -3.35 -4.66
N ALA A 269 24.61 -3.31 -4.29
CA ALA A 269 24.09 -2.44 -3.24
C ALA A 269 24.39 -2.95 -1.83
N LEU A 270 24.34 -4.27 -1.61
CA LEU A 270 24.53 -4.91 -0.30
C LEU A 270 26.00 -5.11 0.07
N CYS A 271 26.86 -5.40 -0.91
CA CYS A 271 28.27 -5.69 -0.69
C CYS A 271 29.14 -4.42 -0.66
N GLN A 272 28.73 -3.43 0.13
CA GLN A 272 29.32 -2.08 0.09
C GLN A 272 30.83 -2.05 0.32
N GLU A 273 31.35 -2.83 1.27
CA GLU A 273 32.78 -2.90 1.59
C GLU A 273 33.60 -3.54 0.45
N ARG A 274 33.03 -4.57 -0.20
CA ARG A 274 33.71 -5.27 -1.31
C ARG A 274 33.77 -4.40 -2.55
N ILE A 275 32.68 -3.70 -2.88
CA ILE A 275 32.64 -2.75 -3.99
C ILE A 275 33.53 -1.53 -3.70
N GLY A 276 33.64 -1.14 -2.42
CA GLY A 276 34.46 0.00 -2.00
C GLY A 276 33.75 1.33 -2.06
N TRP A 277 32.39 1.35 -1.89
CA TRP A 277 31.58 2.55 -1.87
C TRP A 277 32.01 3.53 -0.77
N ARG A 278 32.34 4.77 -1.15
CA ARG A 278 32.56 5.87 -0.21
C ARG A 278 31.21 6.48 0.22
N ASN A 279 31.25 7.29 1.26
CA ASN A 279 30.09 8.10 1.66
C ASN A 279 30.04 9.40 0.83
N VAL A 280 29.73 9.27 -0.45
CA VAL A 280 29.67 10.32 -1.48
C VAL A 280 28.45 10.07 -2.38
N SER A 281 28.29 10.82 -3.48
CA SER A 281 27.28 10.48 -4.49
C SER A 281 27.64 9.14 -5.16
N ARG A 282 26.72 8.18 -5.12
CA ARG A 282 26.91 6.82 -5.62
C ARG A 282 26.02 6.58 -6.84
N LEU A 283 26.65 6.31 -7.96
CA LEU A 283 25.98 6.01 -9.23
C LEU A 283 26.23 4.56 -9.61
N LEU A 284 25.20 3.84 -9.96
CA LEU A 284 25.27 2.50 -10.52
C LEU A 284 24.78 2.55 -11.96
N VAL A 285 25.67 2.44 -12.92
CA VAL A 285 25.32 2.36 -14.35
C VAL A 285 25.05 0.90 -14.67
N PHE A 286 23.85 0.60 -15.07
CA PHE A 286 23.40 -0.70 -15.49
C PHE A 286 23.21 -0.72 -17.00
N THR A 287 23.89 -1.62 -17.70
CA THR A 287 23.78 -1.76 -19.15
C THR A 287 23.34 -3.17 -19.53
N SER A 288 22.28 -3.28 -20.33
CA SER A 288 21.73 -4.52 -20.86
C SER A 288 20.92 -4.23 -22.12
N ASP A 289 20.84 -5.18 -23.03
CA ASP A 289 19.99 -5.12 -24.23
C ASP A 289 18.66 -5.87 -24.05
N ASP A 290 18.49 -6.56 -22.90
CA ASP A 290 17.28 -7.31 -22.61
C ASP A 290 16.59 -6.92 -21.26
N THR A 291 15.50 -7.58 -20.96
CA THR A 291 14.73 -7.42 -19.72
C THR A 291 15.40 -8.15 -18.54
N PHE A 292 14.78 -8.15 -17.40
CA PHE A 292 15.33 -8.70 -16.17
C PHE A 292 14.40 -9.75 -15.55
N HIS A 293 14.99 -10.75 -14.93
CA HIS A 293 14.28 -11.66 -14.02
C HIS A 293 13.92 -10.99 -12.69
N THR A 294 12.77 -11.38 -12.13
CA THR A 294 12.27 -10.88 -10.85
C THR A 294 11.78 -12.01 -9.95
N ALA A 295 11.44 -11.67 -8.71
CA ALA A 295 10.95 -12.62 -7.71
C ALA A 295 9.80 -13.48 -8.24
N GLY A 296 9.97 -14.78 -8.13
CA GLY A 296 9.06 -15.80 -8.64
C GLY A 296 9.60 -16.54 -9.85
N ASP A 297 10.48 -15.94 -10.64
CA ASP A 297 11.05 -16.58 -11.84
C ASP A 297 12.00 -17.72 -11.46
N GLY A 298 12.74 -17.60 -10.37
CA GLY A 298 13.62 -18.66 -9.86
C GLY A 298 12.91 -19.97 -9.60
N LYS A 299 11.58 -19.97 -9.39
CA LYS A 299 10.77 -21.18 -9.22
C LYS A 299 10.79 -22.07 -10.46
N LEU A 300 10.99 -21.49 -11.66
CA LEU A 300 11.18 -22.26 -12.89
C LEU A 300 12.45 -23.11 -12.84
N GLY A 301 13.49 -22.63 -12.14
CA GLY A 301 14.71 -23.36 -11.85
C GLY A 301 14.69 -24.20 -10.58
N GLY A 302 13.53 -24.31 -9.92
CA GLY A 302 13.38 -25.04 -8.66
C GLY A 302 13.90 -24.27 -7.44
N ILE A 303 14.12 -22.97 -7.55
CA ILE A 303 14.58 -22.10 -6.48
C ILE A 303 13.39 -21.46 -5.79
N PHE A 304 13.14 -21.79 -4.53
CA PHE A 304 11.96 -21.37 -3.77
C PHE A 304 12.31 -20.41 -2.61
N MET A 305 13.57 -20.35 -2.19
CA MET A 305 13.98 -19.46 -1.11
C MET A 305 14.02 -18.02 -1.63
N PRO A 306 13.28 -17.09 -1.00
CA PRO A 306 13.35 -15.68 -1.39
C PRO A 306 14.77 -15.13 -1.13
N SER A 307 15.15 -14.10 -1.86
CA SER A 307 16.40 -13.38 -1.59
C SER A 307 16.42 -12.89 -0.14
N ASP A 308 17.49 -13.17 0.60
CA ASP A 308 17.62 -12.87 2.03
C ASP A 308 18.15 -11.45 2.31
N GLY A 309 18.47 -10.68 1.27
CA GLY A 309 18.96 -9.32 1.41
C GLY A 309 20.34 -9.19 2.01
N HIS A 310 21.21 -10.20 1.87
CA HIS A 310 22.59 -10.19 2.36
C HIS A 310 23.62 -10.25 1.22
N CYS A 311 24.83 -9.81 1.53
CA CYS A 311 25.98 -9.91 0.62
C CYS A 311 26.52 -11.35 0.60
N HIS A 312 26.63 -11.95 -0.59
CA HIS A 312 27.08 -13.32 -0.80
C HIS A 312 28.23 -13.44 -1.80
N LEU A 313 29.07 -12.42 -1.93
CA LEU A 313 30.26 -12.49 -2.77
C LEU A 313 31.32 -13.33 -2.11
N ASP A 314 31.84 -14.31 -2.85
CA ASP A 314 32.99 -15.12 -2.43
C ASP A 314 34.32 -14.34 -2.51
N SER A 315 35.44 -15.02 -2.22
CA SER A 315 36.77 -14.41 -2.29
C SER A 315 37.17 -13.90 -3.68
N ASN A 316 36.57 -14.46 -4.74
CA ASN A 316 36.80 -14.11 -6.13
C ASN A 316 35.85 -13.04 -6.66
N GLY A 317 34.92 -12.55 -5.84
CA GLY A 317 33.90 -11.58 -6.26
C GLY A 317 32.67 -12.18 -6.94
N LEU A 318 32.51 -13.51 -6.95
CA LEU A 318 31.37 -14.18 -7.55
C LEU A 318 30.20 -14.30 -6.55
N TYR A 319 28.99 -14.09 -7.01
CA TYR A 319 27.77 -14.43 -6.28
C TYR A 319 27.52 -15.95 -6.35
N SER A 320 28.30 -16.70 -5.56
CA SER A 320 28.34 -18.16 -5.60
C SER A 320 27.07 -18.84 -5.09
N ARG A 321 26.27 -18.15 -4.24
CA ARG A 321 25.02 -18.66 -3.68
C ARG A 321 23.78 -18.30 -4.49
N SER A 322 23.93 -17.74 -5.70
CA SER A 322 22.80 -17.36 -6.55
C SER A 322 21.80 -18.49 -6.84
N PRO A 323 22.20 -19.79 -6.93
CA PRO A 323 21.23 -20.88 -7.13
C PRO A 323 20.41 -21.25 -5.88
N GLU A 324 20.73 -20.72 -4.72
CA GLU A 324 19.99 -20.98 -3.47
C GLU A 324 18.80 -20.05 -3.29
N PHE A 325 18.87 -18.83 -3.82
CA PHE A 325 17.89 -17.77 -3.63
C PHE A 325 17.19 -17.40 -4.94
N ASP A 326 15.88 -17.15 -4.86
CA ASP A 326 15.10 -16.58 -5.96
C ASP A 326 15.63 -15.18 -6.33
N TYR A 327 15.28 -14.69 -7.51
CA TYR A 327 15.58 -13.32 -7.87
C TYR A 327 14.90 -12.33 -6.90
N PRO A 328 15.47 -11.16 -6.65
CA PRO A 328 14.84 -10.17 -5.81
C PRO A 328 13.64 -9.53 -6.51
N SER A 329 12.68 -9.10 -5.71
CA SER A 329 11.58 -8.28 -6.21
C SER A 329 12.04 -6.84 -6.50
N VAL A 330 11.27 -6.12 -7.34
CA VAL A 330 11.49 -4.67 -7.57
C VAL A 330 11.55 -3.89 -6.24
N GLY A 331 10.67 -4.24 -5.28
CA GLY A 331 10.65 -3.61 -3.97
C GLY A 331 11.93 -3.83 -3.16
N GLN A 332 12.50 -5.04 -3.17
CA GLN A 332 13.76 -5.35 -2.50
C GLN A 332 14.93 -4.59 -3.13
N VAL A 333 14.98 -4.53 -4.46
CA VAL A 333 16.00 -3.77 -5.20
C VAL A 333 15.90 -2.28 -4.88
N ALA A 334 14.70 -1.70 -4.96
CA ALA A 334 14.45 -0.29 -4.63
C ALA A 334 14.84 0.04 -3.19
N GLN A 335 14.50 -0.83 -2.24
CA GLN A 335 14.84 -0.67 -0.83
C GLN A 335 16.36 -0.75 -0.59
N ALA A 336 17.06 -1.71 -1.23
CA ALA A 336 18.51 -1.85 -1.09
C ALA A 336 19.25 -0.66 -1.68
N LEU A 337 18.87 -0.20 -2.87
CA LEU A 337 19.42 1.00 -3.51
C LEU A 337 19.19 2.24 -2.65
N SER A 338 17.98 2.43 -2.14
CA SER A 338 17.67 3.55 -1.24
C SER A 338 18.47 3.45 0.06
N ALA A 339 18.53 2.27 0.71
CA ALA A 339 19.28 2.07 1.94
C ALA A 339 20.78 2.35 1.76
N ALA A 340 21.35 1.93 0.61
CA ALA A 340 22.74 2.17 0.24
C ALA A 340 22.98 3.57 -0.34
N ASN A 341 21.91 4.38 -0.54
CA ASN A 341 21.97 5.69 -1.19
C ASN A 341 22.62 5.65 -2.59
N ILE A 342 22.29 4.62 -3.38
CA ILE A 342 22.80 4.41 -4.74
C ILE A 342 21.73 4.83 -5.74
N GLN A 343 22.14 5.62 -6.73
CA GLN A 343 21.27 6.10 -7.81
C GLN A 343 21.56 5.26 -9.08
N PRO A 344 20.60 4.42 -9.53
CA PRO A 344 20.78 3.64 -10.74
C PRO A 344 20.56 4.47 -12.01
N ILE A 345 21.36 4.21 -13.01
CA ILE A 345 21.23 4.73 -14.38
C ILE A 345 21.08 3.51 -15.29
N PHE A 346 19.87 3.29 -15.78
CA PHE A 346 19.57 2.21 -16.70
C PHE A 346 19.84 2.68 -18.13
N ALA A 347 20.92 2.19 -18.71
CA ALA A 347 21.31 2.41 -20.09
C ALA A 347 20.95 1.15 -20.88
N VAL A 348 19.85 1.17 -21.62
CA VAL A 348 19.23 0.00 -22.23
C VAL A 348 18.81 0.29 -23.67
N THR A 349 18.73 -0.75 -24.47
CA THR A 349 18.36 -0.62 -25.89
C THR A 349 16.91 -0.16 -26.08
N SER A 350 16.58 0.38 -27.25
CA SER A 350 15.26 0.90 -27.59
C SER A 350 14.13 -0.12 -27.37
N ALA A 351 14.40 -1.40 -27.57
CA ALA A 351 13.43 -2.48 -27.43
C ALA A 351 12.94 -2.65 -25.98
N THR A 352 13.84 -2.51 -25.01
CA THR A 352 13.57 -2.71 -23.57
C THR A 352 13.32 -1.41 -22.81
N LEU A 353 13.62 -0.27 -23.46
CA LEU A 353 13.47 1.06 -22.87
C LEU A 353 12.11 1.31 -22.17
N PRO A 354 10.95 0.94 -22.72
CA PRO A 354 9.66 1.15 -22.05
C PRO A 354 9.53 0.40 -20.72
N VAL A 355 10.10 -0.80 -20.60
CA VAL A 355 10.08 -1.61 -19.38
C VAL A 355 10.88 -0.92 -18.27
N TYR A 356 12.08 -0.45 -18.60
CA TYR A 356 12.93 0.25 -17.64
C TYR A 356 12.41 1.65 -17.29
N GLN A 357 11.67 2.30 -18.18
CA GLN A 357 10.96 3.55 -17.86
C GLN A 357 9.87 3.33 -16.79
N GLU A 358 9.11 2.23 -16.88
CA GLU A 358 8.14 1.88 -15.84
C GLU A 358 8.84 1.45 -14.53
N LEU A 359 9.93 0.69 -14.64
CA LEU A 359 10.77 0.33 -13.49
C LEU A 359 11.30 1.56 -12.75
N SER A 360 11.79 2.56 -13.50
CA SER A 360 12.34 3.80 -12.95
C SER A 360 11.31 4.58 -12.11
N LYS A 361 10.01 4.51 -12.42
CA LYS A 361 8.96 5.13 -11.62
C LYS A 361 8.83 4.50 -10.23
N LEU A 362 9.23 3.24 -10.08
CA LEU A 362 9.20 2.49 -8.82
C LEU A 362 10.47 2.65 -8.00
N ILE A 363 11.58 3.06 -8.63
CA ILE A 363 12.88 3.24 -7.98
C ILE A 363 13.19 4.75 -7.85
N PRO A 364 13.12 5.31 -6.65
CA PRO A 364 13.38 6.74 -6.44
C PRO A 364 14.77 7.15 -6.92
N LYS A 365 14.87 8.30 -7.56
CA LYS A 365 16.16 8.84 -8.01
C LYS A 365 16.92 7.89 -8.96
N SER A 366 16.21 7.29 -9.90
CA SER A 366 16.78 6.55 -11.03
C SER A 366 16.68 7.38 -12.32
N ALA A 367 17.54 7.06 -13.27
CA ALA A 367 17.50 7.59 -14.63
C ALA A 367 17.48 6.45 -15.63
N VAL A 368 16.82 6.69 -16.77
CA VAL A 368 16.78 5.73 -17.88
C VAL A 368 17.19 6.46 -19.14
N GLY A 369 18.03 5.83 -19.95
CA GLY A 369 18.43 6.36 -21.24
C GLY A 369 18.58 5.27 -22.29
N GLU A 370 18.33 5.64 -23.54
CA GLU A 370 18.47 4.75 -24.69
C GLU A 370 19.93 4.54 -25.04
N LEU A 371 20.38 3.30 -24.94
CA LEU A 371 21.73 2.87 -25.34
C LEU A 371 21.71 2.59 -26.85
N SER A 372 22.69 3.12 -27.57
CA SER A 372 22.90 2.73 -28.98
C SER A 372 23.35 1.26 -29.05
N GLU A 373 23.02 0.60 -30.18
CA GLU A 373 23.32 -0.83 -30.41
C GLU A 373 24.82 -1.21 -30.21
N ASP A 374 25.73 -0.24 -30.27
CA ASP A 374 27.17 -0.43 -30.08
C ASP A 374 27.71 0.27 -28.82
N SER A 375 26.85 0.68 -27.89
CA SER A 375 27.18 1.45 -26.67
C SER A 375 28.02 2.73 -26.92
N SER A 376 28.08 3.27 -28.14
CA SER A 376 28.91 4.44 -28.47
C SER A 376 28.48 5.72 -27.75
N ASN A 377 27.22 5.82 -27.34
CA ASN A 377 26.62 6.97 -26.66
C ASN A 377 26.67 6.87 -25.13
N VAL A 378 27.17 5.79 -24.53
CA VAL A 378 27.03 5.50 -23.09
C VAL A 378 27.65 6.57 -22.20
N VAL A 379 28.80 7.16 -22.58
CA VAL A 379 29.42 8.24 -21.80
C VAL A 379 28.55 9.48 -21.76
N GLN A 380 27.98 9.87 -22.88
CA GLN A 380 27.05 11.01 -22.94
C GLN A 380 25.79 10.75 -22.14
N LEU A 381 25.22 9.53 -22.25
CA LEU A 381 24.05 9.10 -21.49
C LEU A 381 24.30 9.17 -19.98
N ILE A 382 25.45 8.70 -19.51
CA ILE A 382 25.85 8.77 -18.08
C ILE A 382 25.93 10.23 -17.64
N MET A 383 26.53 11.11 -18.45
CA MET A 383 26.65 12.53 -18.11
C MET A 383 25.28 13.22 -18.04
N ASP A 384 24.39 12.94 -18.99
CA ASP A 384 23.04 13.50 -19.01
C ASP A 384 22.21 12.99 -17.81
N ALA A 385 22.30 11.70 -17.51
CA ALA A 385 21.68 11.11 -16.34
C ALA A 385 22.22 11.70 -15.02
N TYR A 386 23.55 11.83 -14.89
CA TYR A 386 24.17 12.47 -13.73
C TYR A 386 23.70 13.92 -13.54
N ASN A 387 23.66 14.70 -14.61
CA ASN A 387 23.18 16.09 -14.55
C ASN A 387 21.69 16.17 -14.14
N SER A 388 20.87 15.28 -14.67
CA SER A 388 19.47 15.17 -14.29
C SER A 388 19.29 14.77 -12.81
N LEU A 389 19.95 13.69 -12.39
CA LEU A 389 19.89 13.16 -11.03
C LEU A 389 20.45 14.15 -10.00
N SER A 390 21.57 14.80 -10.29
CA SER A 390 22.21 15.75 -9.40
C SER A 390 21.44 17.07 -9.29
N SER A 391 20.70 17.47 -10.32
CA SER A 391 19.86 18.68 -10.30
C SER A 391 18.50 18.47 -9.63
N THR A 392 18.09 17.24 -9.40
CA THR A 392 16.87 16.90 -8.68
C THR A 392 17.20 16.60 -7.22
N VAL A 393 16.71 17.38 -6.30
CA VAL A 393 16.87 17.17 -4.85
C VAL A 393 15.60 16.53 -4.31
N THR A 394 15.71 15.30 -3.82
CA THR A 394 14.59 14.56 -3.21
C THR A 394 14.91 14.28 -1.76
N LEU A 395 14.10 14.79 -0.84
CA LEU A 395 14.21 14.52 0.59
C LEU A 395 13.41 13.27 0.94
N GLU A 396 14.06 12.30 1.57
CA GLU A 396 13.48 11.03 2.00
C GLU A 396 13.71 10.80 3.50
N HIS A 397 12.90 9.95 4.09
CA HIS A 397 13.01 9.58 5.51
C HIS A 397 13.23 8.08 5.69
N SER A 398 13.89 7.71 6.81
CA SER A 398 13.93 6.32 7.28
C SER A 398 12.52 5.86 7.70
N PRO A 399 12.28 4.53 7.86
CA PRO A 399 10.99 4.02 8.28
C PRO A 399 10.44 4.75 9.51
N LEU A 400 9.16 5.12 9.45
CA LEU A 400 8.47 5.84 10.52
C LEU A 400 8.02 4.89 11.63
N PRO A 401 8.03 5.34 12.90
CA PRO A 401 7.37 4.61 13.98
C PRO A 401 5.86 4.50 13.72
N PRO A 402 5.21 3.41 14.16
CA PRO A 402 3.78 3.23 13.95
C PRO A 402 2.96 4.37 14.55
N GLY A 403 2.12 5.01 13.73
CA GLY A 403 1.27 6.14 14.14
C GLY A 403 1.95 7.51 14.07
N VAL A 404 3.12 7.61 13.45
CA VAL A 404 3.73 8.89 13.08
C VAL A 404 3.52 9.11 11.59
N HIS A 405 3.09 10.31 11.22
CA HIS A 405 2.90 10.76 9.85
C HIS A 405 3.88 11.90 9.54
N ILE A 406 4.35 11.92 8.31
CA ILE A 406 5.23 12.95 7.79
C ILE A 406 4.68 13.46 6.47
N SER A 407 4.77 14.76 6.24
CA SER A 407 4.47 15.38 4.95
C SER A 407 5.47 16.48 4.63
N TYR A 408 5.64 16.76 3.35
CA TYR A 408 6.64 17.69 2.84
C TYR A 408 6.00 18.77 1.98
N GLU A 409 6.37 20.01 2.22
CA GLU A 409 6.09 21.16 1.35
C GLU A 409 7.43 21.63 0.76
N SER A 410 7.58 21.58 -0.57
CA SER A 410 8.84 21.91 -1.25
C SER A 410 8.85 23.40 -1.66
N GLN A 411 9.89 24.13 -1.25
CA GLN A 411 10.12 25.53 -1.59
C GLN A 411 11.35 25.64 -2.50
N CYS A 412 11.15 25.51 -3.80
CA CYS A 412 12.22 25.33 -4.78
C CYS A 412 12.79 26.65 -5.33
N GLY A 413 12.29 27.80 -4.89
CA GLY A 413 12.84 29.13 -5.24
C GLY A 413 12.37 29.68 -6.59
N ASP A 414 11.30 29.11 -7.18
CA ASP A 414 10.65 29.63 -8.38
C ASP A 414 9.46 30.51 -7.97
N PRO A 415 9.55 31.87 -8.11
CA PRO A 415 8.50 32.76 -7.62
C PRO A 415 7.19 32.69 -8.41
N GLU A 416 7.17 32.05 -9.60
CA GLU A 416 5.99 31.93 -10.46
C GLU A 416 5.20 30.62 -10.24
N LYS A 417 5.79 29.61 -9.62
CA LYS A 417 5.09 28.38 -9.27
C LYS A 417 4.68 28.44 -7.80
N ARG A 418 3.38 28.61 -7.57
CA ARG A 418 2.76 28.41 -6.27
C ARG A 418 3.18 27.06 -5.68
N GLU A 419 3.50 27.11 -4.38
CA GLU A 419 3.83 26.04 -3.48
C GLU A 419 3.27 24.69 -3.93
N SER A 420 4.14 23.67 -4.04
CA SER A 420 3.69 22.31 -4.32
C SER A 420 2.78 21.86 -3.19
N GLU A 421 1.67 21.24 -3.55
CA GLU A 421 0.81 20.54 -2.60
C GLU A 421 1.66 19.64 -1.70
N ALA A 422 1.29 19.56 -0.42
CA ALA A 422 1.97 18.73 0.55
C ALA A 422 1.94 17.27 0.06
N GLY A 423 3.10 16.65 -0.07
CA GLY A 423 3.26 15.28 -0.57
C GLY A 423 4.04 14.41 0.41
N ASP A 424 4.06 13.12 0.14
CA ASP A 424 4.80 12.12 0.93
C ASP A 424 6.32 12.24 0.79
N ARG A 425 6.81 13.01 -0.19
CA ARG A 425 8.23 13.29 -0.44
C ARG A 425 8.44 14.74 -0.81
N GLY A 426 9.52 15.31 -0.30
CA GLY A 426 9.99 16.63 -0.72
C GLY A 426 10.82 16.53 -1.99
N GLN A 427 10.45 17.23 -3.07
CA GLN A 427 11.22 17.22 -4.31
C GLN A 427 11.34 18.60 -4.93
N CYS A 428 12.58 18.96 -5.31
CA CYS A 428 12.87 20.14 -6.12
C CYS A 428 13.67 19.73 -7.35
N ASN A 429 13.16 20.08 -8.54
CA ASN A 429 13.81 19.79 -9.82
C ASN A 429 14.60 21.01 -10.31
N HIS A 430 15.58 20.78 -11.18
CA HIS A 430 16.41 21.80 -11.82
C HIS A 430 17.12 22.75 -10.84
N VAL A 431 17.51 22.22 -9.66
CA VAL A 431 18.29 22.98 -8.67
C VAL A 431 19.69 23.26 -9.22
N ARG A 432 20.05 24.54 -9.29
CA ARG A 432 21.35 24.96 -9.81
C ARG A 432 22.44 24.74 -8.76
N THR A 433 23.69 24.60 -9.22
CA THR A 433 24.86 24.60 -8.36
C THR A 433 24.90 25.86 -7.49
N ASN A 434 25.23 25.71 -6.21
CA ASN A 434 25.24 26.75 -5.18
C ASN A 434 23.85 27.40 -4.90
N GLN A 435 22.76 26.77 -5.35
CA GLN A 435 21.40 27.15 -5.02
C GLN A 435 20.93 26.41 -3.74
N THR A 436 20.32 27.18 -2.83
CA THR A 436 19.67 26.63 -1.65
C THR A 436 18.17 26.44 -1.92
N VAL A 437 17.65 25.27 -1.60
CA VAL A 437 16.21 24.94 -1.59
C VAL A 437 15.77 24.61 -0.18
N ASN A 438 14.50 24.83 0.13
CA ASN A 438 13.94 24.58 1.45
C ASN A 438 12.79 23.59 1.37
N PHE A 439 12.67 22.77 2.41
CA PHE A 439 11.56 21.85 2.61
C PHE A 439 10.94 22.13 3.98
N LEU A 440 9.64 22.33 4.00
CA LEU A 440 8.90 22.39 5.25
C LEU A 440 8.37 20.99 5.54
N VAL A 441 8.97 20.34 6.53
CA VAL A 441 8.62 18.98 6.95
C VAL A 441 7.64 19.07 8.10
N THR A 442 6.46 18.49 7.95
CA THR A 442 5.45 18.44 9.01
C THR A 442 5.40 17.03 9.59
N LEU A 443 5.57 16.93 10.89
CA LEU A 443 5.55 15.68 11.66
C LEU A 443 4.35 15.69 12.61
N GLN A 444 3.58 14.61 12.62
CA GLN A 444 2.42 14.44 13.48
C GLN A 444 2.37 13.02 14.06
N ALA A 445 2.13 12.88 15.35
CA ALA A 445 1.89 11.61 15.99
C ALA A 445 0.39 11.42 16.26
N ALA A 446 -0.16 10.27 15.85
CA ALA A 446 -1.54 9.90 16.16
C ALA A 446 -1.68 9.26 17.56
N ARG A 447 -0.61 8.71 18.09
CA ARG A 447 -0.57 8.01 19.38
C ARG A 447 0.78 8.19 20.07
N CYS A 448 0.80 7.86 21.36
CA CYS A 448 2.02 7.87 22.16
C CYS A 448 2.91 6.65 21.89
N PHE A 449 4.20 6.85 22.01
CA PHE A 449 5.20 5.79 22.11
C PHE A 449 6.08 6.05 23.34
N SER A 450 6.57 4.95 23.96
CA SER A 450 7.29 5.01 25.24
C SER A 450 8.78 5.34 25.10
N GLU A 451 9.37 4.93 23.97
CA GLU A 451 10.81 5.10 23.72
C GLU A 451 11.05 6.16 22.65
N PRO A 452 12.10 6.98 22.79
CA PRO A 452 12.51 7.91 21.74
C PRO A 452 12.88 7.17 20.45
N HIS A 453 12.44 7.67 19.32
CA HIS A 453 12.80 7.14 18.01
C HIS A 453 13.73 8.09 17.27
N LEU A 454 14.71 7.51 16.57
CA LEU A 454 15.61 8.26 15.68
C LEU A 454 15.09 8.16 14.25
N LEU A 455 14.62 9.26 13.72
CA LEU A 455 14.24 9.41 12.32
C LEU A 455 15.38 10.11 11.59
N LYS A 456 15.79 9.55 10.45
CA LYS A 456 16.80 10.14 9.58
C LYS A 456 16.12 10.71 8.34
N LEU A 457 16.40 11.96 8.06
CA LEU A 457 16.02 12.64 6.82
C LEU A 457 17.30 12.87 6.00
N ARG A 458 17.28 12.49 4.74
CA ARG A 458 18.43 12.66 3.84
C ARG A 458 18.01 13.13 2.47
N ALA A 459 18.87 13.86 1.80
CA ALA A 459 18.73 14.12 0.38
C ALA A 459 19.29 12.94 -0.41
N LEU A 460 18.44 12.25 -1.20
CA LEU A 460 18.85 11.09 -2.00
C LEU A 460 20.01 11.43 -2.94
N GLY A 461 21.02 10.61 -2.96
CA GLY A 461 22.25 10.81 -3.76
C GLY A 461 23.31 11.67 -3.06
N PHE A 462 23.07 12.14 -1.83
CA PHE A 462 24.03 12.87 -1.01
C PHE A 462 24.25 12.15 0.31
N SER A 463 25.39 12.38 0.95
CA SER A 463 25.80 11.61 2.13
C SER A 463 25.29 12.16 3.45
N GLU A 464 24.81 13.40 3.46
CA GLU A 464 24.43 14.08 4.69
C GLU A 464 23.04 13.69 5.15
N GLU A 465 22.90 13.53 6.47
CA GLU A 465 21.64 13.15 7.12
C GLU A 465 21.28 14.17 8.20
N LEU A 466 20.00 14.51 8.27
CA LEU A 466 19.41 15.18 9.44
C LEU A 466 18.86 14.12 10.40
N ILE A 467 19.35 14.11 11.62
CA ILE A 467 18.88 13.24 12.68
C ILE A 467 17.77 13.94 13.46
N VAL A 468 16.57 13.37 13.45
CA VAL A 468 15.42 13.86 14.20
C VAL A 468 15.15 12.90 15.37
N GLU A 469 15.36 13.37 16.59
CA GLU A 469 15.00 12.67 17.82
C GLU A 469 13.52 12.91 18.09
N LEU A 470 12.70 11.87 17.86
CA LEU A 470 11.25 11.93 18.09
C LEU A 470 10.91 11.52 19.51
N HIS A 471 10.21 12.37 20.21
CA HIS A 471 9.61 12.11 21.50
C HIS A 471 8.11 12.35 21.44
N THR A 472 7.32 11.67 22.27
CA THR A 472 5.90 12.00 22.42
C THR A 472 5.63 12.59 23.80
N LEU A 473 4.76 13.59 23.83
CA LEU A 473 4.30 14.25 25.03
C LEU A 473 2.94 13.69 25.42
N CYS A 474 2.97 12.72 26.35
CA CYS A 474 1.81 11.90 26.67
C CYS A 474 1.35 12.08 28.11
N ASP A 475 2.13 12.79 28.91
CA ASP A 475 1.85 13.00 30.31
C ASP A 475 1.89 14.49 30.65
N CYS A 476 1.14 14.85 31.67
CA CYS A 476 1.16 16.19 32.22
C CYS A 476 2.39 16.38 33.13
N ASN A 477 3.03 17.53 33.04
CA ASN A 477 4.15 17.87 33.91
C ASN A 477 3.64 18.51 35.20
N CYS A 478 2.96 17.70 36.04
CA CYS A 478 2.44 18.17 37.31
C CYS A 478 3.56 18.11 38.38
N ARG A 479 4.21 19.26 38.61
CA ARG A 479 5.28 19.40 39.64
C ARG A 479 4.77 19.25 41.06
N ASP A 480 3.44 19.32 41.27
CA ASP A 480 2.80 19.35 42.59
C ASP A 480 2.40 17.94 43.04
N THR A 481 3.11 16.91 42.63
CA THR A 481 2.89 15.54 43.09
C THR A 481 3.30 15.42 44.56
N GLN A 482 2.33 15.30 45.46
CA GLN A 482 2.55 15.14 46.91
C GLN A 482 2.13 13.73 47.31
N PRO A 483 3.08 12.88 47.74
CA PRO A 483 2.76 11.59 48.36
C PRO A 483 2.15 11.85 49.73
N GLN A 484 1.12 11.10 50.10
CA GLN A 484 0.37 11.22 51.36
C GLN A 484 -0.14 12.65 51.59
N ALA A 485 -0.76 13.24 50.59
CA ALA A 485 -1.28 14.60 50.68
C ALA A 485 -2.41 14.69 51.70
N PRO A 486 -2.36 15.68 52.65
CA PRO A 486 -3.44 15.88 53.63
C PRO A 486 -4.80 16.11 52.97
N HIS A 487 -4.80 16.72 51.79
CA HIS A 487 -6.01 16.97 50.99
C HIS A 487 -6.69 15.70 50.48
N CYS A 488 -5.97 14.57 50.39
CA CYS A 488 -6.50 13.26 50.02
C CYS A 488 -6.80 12.44 51.28
N SER A 489 -7.79 12.85 52.07
CA SER A 489 -8.23 12.22 53.33
C SER A 489 -7.07 11.85 54.26
N ASP A 490 -6.33 12.86 54.68
CA ASP A 490 -5.22 12.77 55.61
C ASP A 490 -4.14 11.75 55.23
N GLY A 491 -3.78 11.77 53.94
CA GLY A 491 -2.68 10.94 53.40
C GLY A 491 -3.10 9.58 52.89
N GLN A 492 -4.39 9.36 52.64
CA GLN A 492 -4.92 8.12 52.05
C GLN A 492 -4.79 8.08 50.49
N GLY A 493 -4.06 9.01 49.89
CA GLY A 493 -3.82 9.08 48.47
C GLY A 493 -2.68 9.99 48.09
N LEU A 494 -2.29 9.91 46.81
CA LEU A 494 -1.32 10.73 46.13
C LEU A 494 -2.06 11.87 45.42
N LEU A 495 -1.72 13.10 45.69
CA LEU A 495 -2.21 14.23 44.93
C LEU A 495 -1.38 14.40 43.64
N GLN A 496 -2.02 14.32 42.49
CA GLN A 496 -1.38 14.56 41.20
C GLN A 496 -2.28 15.40 40.31
N CYS A 497 -1.76 16.47 39.76
CA CYS A 497 -2.51 17.39 38.88
C CYS A 497 -3.86 17.87 39.45
N GLY A 498 -3.92 18.08 40.76
CA GLY A 498 -5.12 18.54 41.46
C GLY A 498 -6.20 17.48 41.67
N VAL A 499 -5.87 16.19 41.46
CA VAL A 499 -6.75 15.04 41.66
C VAL A 499 -6.05 14.05 42.61
N CYS A 500 -6.83 13.45 43.51
CA CYS A 500 -6.31 12.41 44.42
C CYS A 500 -6.30 11.05 43.70
N SER A 501 -5.14 10.37 43.68
CA SER A 501 -5.00 8.96 43.35
C SER A 501 -4.95 8.17 44.64
N CYS A 502 -5.97 7.38 44.92
CA CYS A 502 -6.16 6.75 46.21
C CYS A 502 -5.21 5.58 46.48
N ALA A 503 -4.83 5.39 47.72
CA ALA A 503 -4.10 4.21 48.16
C ALA A 503 -4.97 2.94 48.03
N PRO A 504 -4.39 1.73 47.90
CA PRO A 504 -5.15 0.47 47.81
C PRO A 504 -6.16 0.34 48.94
N GLY A 505 -7.39 -0.06 48.61
CA GLY A 505 -8.50 -0.17 49.55
C GLY A 505 -9.20 1.13 49.94
N ARG A 506 -8.84 2.24 49.28
CA ARG A 506 -9.52 3.53 49.40
C ARG A 506 -10.10 3.97 48.08
N LEU A 507 -11.27 4.59 48.13
CA LEU A 507 -12.05 5.04 46.98
C LEU A 507 -12.64 6.43 47.24
N GLY A 508 -13.11 7.05 46.20
CA GLY A 508 -13.70 8.37 46.30
C GLY A 508 -12.79 9.47 45.75
N ARG A 509 -13.35 10.66 45.58
CA ARG A 509 -12.68 11.79 44.97
C ARG A 509 -11.51 12.32 45.78
N LEU A 510 -11.68 12.26 47.10
CA LEU A 510 -10.65 12.65 48.08
C LEU A 510 -10.12 11.42 48.82
N CYS A 511 -10.33 10.21 48.32
CA CYS A 511 -10.01 8.95 48.98
C CYS A 511 -10.73 8.73 50.31
N GLU A 512 -11.91 9.32 50.42
CA GLU A 512 -12.70 9.37 51.66
C GLU A 512 -13.46 8.08 51.99
N CYS A 513 -13.64 7.18 51.01
CA CYS A 513 -14.38 5.94 51.15
C CYS A 513 -13.46 4.74 51.38
N SER A 514 -13.85 3.83 52.28
CA SER A 514 -13.17 2.54 52.45
C SER A 514 -13.83 1.45 51.59
N GLU A 515 -13.04 0.70 50.84
CA GLU A 515 -13.53 -0.42 50.03
C GLU A 515 -14.22 -1.49 50.88
N ALA A 516 -13.75 -1.67 52.12
CA ALA A 516 -14.32 -2.64 53.04
C ALA A 516 -15.74 -2.29 53.51
N GLU A 517 -16.17 -1.02 53.37
CA GLU A 517 -17.50 -0.55 53.77
C GLU A 517 -18.49 -0.54 52.60
N LEU A 518 -18.00 -0.86 51.40
CA LEU A 518 -18.77 -0.84 50.16
C LEU A 518 -19.24 -2.24 49.76
N SER A 519 -20.50 -2.34 49.37
CA SER A 519 -21.08 -3.59 48.83
C SER A 519 -20.58 -3.92 47.39
N SER A 520 -19.84 -3.02 46.72
CA SER A 520 -19.29 -3.12 45.39
C SER A 520 -18.10 -2.15 45.24
N PRO A 521 -17.02 -2.50 44.52
CA PRO A 521 -15.89 -1.61 44.25
C PRO A 521 -16.28 -0.37 43.41
N ASP A 522 -17.43 -0.41 42.77
CA ASP A 522 -17.98 0.73 42.07
C ASP A 522 -18.77 1.64 43.05
N LEU A 523 -18.18 2.79 43.38
CA LEU A 523 -18.75 3.82 44.27
C LEU A 523 -20.11 4.31 43.80
N GLU A 524 -20.41 4.15 42.54
CA GLU A 524 -21.62 4.65 41.89
C GLU A 524 -22.71 3.58 41.79
N SER A 525 -22.36 2.29 41.85
CA SER A 525 -23.31 1.18 41.66
C SER A 525 -24.46 1.19 42.64
N GLY A 526 -24.18 1.54 43.91
CA GLY A 526 -25.21 1.70 44.97
C GLY A 526 -26.13 2.92 44.75
N CYS A 527 -25.68 3.87 43.89
CA CYS A 527 -26.38 5.10 43.58
C CYS A 527 -27.07 5.12 42.24
N ARG A 528 -26.97 4.03 41.44
CA ARG A 528 -27.62 3.84 40.13
C ARG A 528 -28.76 2.84 40.24
N ALA A 529 -29.71 2.92 39.29
CA ALA A 529 -30.76 1.93 39.16
C ALA A 529 -30.19 0.52 38.87
N PRO A 530 -30.86 -0.57 39.27
CA PRO A 530 -30.34 -1.94 39.08
C PRO A 530 -29.96 -2.31 37.64
N ASN A 531 -30.47 -1.59 36.67
CA ASN A 531 -30.15 -1.80 35.23
C ASN A 531 -28.92 -1.05 34.74
N GLY A 532 -28.16 -0.35 35.60
CA GLY A 532 -26.95 0.39 35.27
C GLY A 532 -27.15 1.62 34.37
N THR A 533 -28.35 1.85 33.87
CA THR A 533 -28.68 2.95 32.99
C THR A 533 -29.43 4.05 33.78
N GLY A 534 -28.87 5.24 33.86
CA GLY A 534 -29.50 6.40 34.49
C GLY A 534 -28.49 7.27 35.27
N PRO A 535 -28.88 8.53 35.56
CA PRO A 535 -28.03 9.42 36.31
C PRO A 535 -27.90 8.96 37.76
N LEU A 536 -26.79 9.28 38.40
CA LEU A 536 -26.53 9.00 39.79
C LEU A 536 -27.57 9.64 40.68
N CYS A 537 -28.11 8.84 41.67
CA CYS A 537 -29.14 9.31 42.55
C CYS A 537 -30.31 9.96 41.80
N SER A 538 -30.60 9.41 40.61
CA SER A 538 -31.65 9.93 39.73
C SER A 538 -31.49 11.42 39.34
N GLY A 539 -30.24 11.96 39.47
CA GLY A 539 -29.94 13.37 39.24
C GLY A 539 -30.45 14.35 40.27
N LYS A 540 -31.00 13.84 41.40
CA LYS A 540 -31.70 14.61 42.47
C LYS A 540 -31.07 14.45 43.86
N GLY A 541 -29.84 13.98 43.90
CA GLY A 541 -29.07 13.80 45.11
C GLY A 541 -27.57 13.69 44.78
N ARG A 542 -26.77 13.56 45.84
CA ARG A 542 -25.33 13.29 45.74
C ARG A 542 -25.06 11.86 46.14
N CYS A 543 -24.35 11.16 45.35
CA CYS A 543 -23.81 9.87 45.74
C CYS A 543 -22.59 10.07 46.64
N HIS A 544 -22.61 9.48 47.80
CA HIS A 544 -21.47 9.45 48.71
C HIS A 544 -21.23 8.00 49.18
N CYS A 545 -20.10 7.43 48.85
CA CYS A 545 -19.72 6.05 49.19
C CYS A 545 -20.85 5.03 48.91
N GLY A 546 -21.44 5.07 47.71
CA GLY A 546 -22.50 4.13 47.29
C GLY A 546 -23.89 4.36 47.89
N ARG A 547 -24.10 5.50 48.57
CA ARG A 547 -25.40 5.89 49.12
C ARG A 547 -25.85 7.26 48.57
N CYS A 548 -27.07 7.36 48.16
CA CYS A 548 -27.65 8.64 47.75
C CYS A 548 -28.10 9.51 48.95
N SER A 549 -27.57 10.74 48.95
CA SER A 549 -28.12 11.81 49.81
C SER A 549 -28.97 12.70 48.93
N CYS A 550 -30.30 12.64 49.10
CA CYS A 550 -31.27 13.34 48.29
C CYS A 550 -31.30 14.83 48.59
N SER A 551 -31.45 15.65 47.53
CA SER A 551 -31.57 17.11 47.64
C SER A 551 -33.00 17.58 47.32
N GLY A 552 -33.48 18.65 47.95
CA GLY A 552 -34.77 19.24 47.72
C GLY A 552 -35.94 18.39 48.18
N GLN A 553 -36.94 18.26 47.35
CA GLN A 553 -38.18 17.48 47.58
C GLN A 553 -38.08 16.05 47.03
N SER A 554 -36.89 15.59 46.73
CA SER A 554 -36.67 14.25 46.19
C SER A 554 -36.53 13.23 47.33
N SER A 555 -37.07 12.02 47.11
CA SER A 555 -37.09 10.92 48.09
C SER A 555 -36.83 9.56 47.38
N GLY A 556 -36.60 8.53 48.20
CA GLY A 556 -36.27 7.19 47.68
C GLY A 556 -34.78 6.83 47.84
N ARG A 557 -34.47 5.53 47.72
CA ARG A 557 -33.11 5.03 47.88
C ARG A 557 -32.14 5.61 46.86
N LEU A 558 -32.61 5.93 45.68
CA LEU A 558 -31.88 6.52 44.56
C LEU A 558 -32.36 7.95 44.24
N CYS A 559 -33.08 8.59 45.15
CA CYS A 559 -33.72 9.89 44.95
C CYS A 559 -34.62 9.93 43.70
N GLU A 560 -35.19 8.81 43.37
CA GLU A 560 -36.00 8.59 42.17
C GLU A 560 -37.35 9.32 42.14
N CYS A 561 -37.88 9.60 43.31
CA CYS A 561 -39.14 10.29 43.45
C CYS A 561 -38.99 11.79 43.63
N ASP A 562 -39.54 12.58 42.74
CA ASP A 562 -39.60 14.03 42.81
C ASP A 562 -40.86 14.51 42.06
N ASP A 563 -41.80 15.11 42.82
CA ASP A 563 -43.06 15.58 42.30
C ASP A 563 -42.97 16.95 41.61
N ALA A 564 -41.78 17.56 41.59
CA ALA A 564 -41.51 18.83 40.89
C ALA A 564 -40.79 18.66 39.55
N SER A 565 -40.32 17.45 39.24
CA SER A 565 -39.41 17.18 38.10
C SER A 565 -40.10 16.62 36.85
N CYS A 566 -41.42 16.58 36.83
CA CYS A 566 -42.11 16.16 35.63
C CYS A 566 -41.78 17.06 34.42
N GLU A 567 -41.82 16.46 33.26
CA GLU A 567 -41.57 17.16 32.01
C GLU A 567 -42.56 18.32 31.84
N ARG A 568 -42.06 19.43 31.29
CA ARG A 568 -42.80 20.64 31.02
C ARG A 568 -42.95 20.77 29.50
N HIS A 569 -44.17 21.06 29.08
CA HIS A 569 -44.40 21.47 27.72
C HIS A 569 -44.76 22.96 27.72
N GLU A 570 -44.03 23.76 26.93
CA GLU A 570 -44.14 25.25 26.90
C GLU A 570 -43.99 25.91 28.27
N GLY A 571 -43.09 25.34 29.14
CA GLY A 571 -42.84 25.88 30.47
C GLY A 571 -43.84 25.45 31.54
N ILE A 572 -44.94 24.80 31.19
CA ILE A 572 -46.02 24.36 32.11
C ILE A 572 -45.79 22.91 32.53
N LEU A 573 -45.84 22.62 33.83
CA LEU A 573 -45.67 21.28 34.39
C LEU A 573 -46.73 20.34 33.81
N CYS A 574 -46.34 19.18 33.25
CA CYS A 574 -47.22 18.25 32.56
C CYS A 574 -48.11 18.93 31.47
N GLY A 575 -47.59 20.02 30.84
CA GLY A 575 -48.29 20.78 29.81
C GLY A 575 -49.66 21.38 30.27
N GLY A 576 -49.93 21.39 31.61
CA GLY A 576 -51.21 21.81 32.16
C GLY A 576 -52.33 20.78 32.01
N PHE A 577 -52.06 19.62 31.39
CA PHE A 577 -53.03 18.58 31.09
C PHE A 577 -52.74 17.27 31.82
N GLY A 578 -52.07 17.32 32.96
CA GLY A 578 -51.76 16.15 33.78
C GLY A 578 -51.31 16.53 35.17
N ARG A 579 -51.13 15.51 36.04
CA ARG A 579 -50.66 15.65 37.41
C ARG A 579 -49.27 14.98 37.52
N CYS A 580 -48.30 15.72 38.04
CA CYS A 580 -46.95 15.16 38.30
C CYS A 580 -46.97 14.24 39.50
N ARG A 581 -46.41 13.04 39.39
CA ARG A 581 -46.16 12.08 40.47
C ARG A 581 -44.86 11.33 40.21
N CYS A 582 -43.92 11.43 41.15
CA CYS A 582 -42.57 10.83 41.02
C CYS A 582 -41.90 11.10 39.67
N GLY A 583 -41.93 12.31 39.13
CA GLY A 583 -41.33 12.65 37.86
C GLY A 583 -42.10 12.16 36.63
N LEU A 584 -43.27 11.60 36.79
CA LEU A 584 -44.15 11.15 35.71
C LEU A 584 -45.44 11.95 35.68
N CYS A 585 -45.76 12.45 34.49
CA CYS A 585 -47.05 13.11 34.29
C CYS A 585 -48.16 12.09 34.06
N HIS A 586 -49.18 12.09 34.92
CA HIS A 586 -50.43 11.38 34.71
C HIS A 586 -51.39 12.28 33.94
N CYS A 587 -51.54 12.02 32.69
CA CYS A 587 -52.30 12.86 31.79
C CYS A 587 -53.82 12.68 31.96
N TYR A 588 -54.60 13.77 31.76
CA TYR A 588 -56.06 13.74 31.71
C TYR A 588 -56.55 13.06 30.44
N ALA A 589 -57.87 12.78 30.35
CA ALA A 589 -58.45 12.07 29.20
C ALA A 589 -58.13 12.79 27.87
N ASN A 590 -57.88 11.99 26.80
CA ASN A 590 -57.50 12.41 25.44
C ASN A 590 -56.16 13.13 25.31
N ARG A 591 -55.26 12.95 26.27
CA ARG A 591 -53.90 13.46 26.23
C ARG A 591 -52.91 12.33 26.52
N THR A 592 -51.81 12.35 25.80
CA THR A 592 -50.69 11.39 25.93
C THR A 592 -49.36 12.12 25.78
N GLY A 593 -48.27 11.43 26.01
CA GLY A 593 -46.91 12.02 25.97
C GLY A 593 -46.35 12.17 27.36
N ARG A 594 -45.06 12.48 27.45
CA ARG A 594 -44.30 12.55 28.69
C ARG A 594 -44.67 13.78 29.51
N ALA A 595 -45.00 14.85 28.83
CA ALA A 595 -45.52 16.08 29.42
C ALA A 595 -46.99 16.32 29.09
N CYS A 596 -47.73 15.26 28.72
CA CYS A 596 -49.11 15.34 28.29
C CYS A 596 -49.36 16.25 27.06
N GLU A 597 -48.31 16.41 26.28
CA GLU A 597 -48.23 17.31 25.13
C GLU A 597 -48.96 16.77 23.88
N CYS A 598 -49.14 15.47 23.80
CA CYS A 598 -49.74 14.83 22.63
C CYS A 598 -51.26 14.92 22.66
N SER A 599 -51.87 15.52 21.64
CA SER A 599 -53.30 15.43 21.37
C SER A 599 -53.64 14.11 20.67
N GLY A 600 -54.80 13.55 20.95
CA GLY A 600 -55.34 12.40 20.24
C GLY A 600 -55.91 12.72 18.85
N ASP A 601 -55.87 13.97 18.41
CA ASP A 601 -56.31 14.42 17.10
C ASP A 601 -55.40 13.87 15.99
N THR A 602 -55.96 13.66 14.80
CA THR A 602 -55.26 13.05 13.65
C THR A 602 -55.24 13.89 12.39
N ASP A 603 -55.77 15.12 12.45
CA ASP A 603 -56.01 15.98 11.29
C ASP A 603 -54.75 16.29 10.45
N SER A 604 -53.61 16.46 11.09
CA SER A 604 -52.34 16.72 10.39
C SER A 604 -51.65 15.45 9.85
N CYS A 605 -52.26 14.29 10.03
CA CYS A 605 -51.77 13.02 9.52
C CYS A 605 -52.52 12.51 8.28
N ILE A 606 -53.53 13.23 7.81
CA ILE A 606 -54.35 12.82 6.67
C ILE A 606 -53.65 13.34 5.39
N SER A 607 -53.33 12.42 4.47
CA SER A 607 -52.77 12.78 3.16
C SER A 607 -53.83 13.38 2.24
N PRO A 608 -53.42 14.08 1.17
CA PRO A 608 -54.35 14.64 0.18
C PRO A 608 -55.32 13.61 -0.39
N ASP A 609 -54.96 12.35 -0.39
CA ASP A 609 -55.78 11.21 -0.88
C ASP A 609 -56.71 10.65 0.21
N GLY A 610 -56.78 11.29 1.36
CA GLY A 610 -57.68 10.88 2.46
C GLY A 610 -57.18 9.73 3.35
N ASN A 611 -55.95 9.24 3.08
CA ASN A 611 -55.36 8.12 3.83
C ASN A 611 -54.53 8.63 5.00
N LEU A 612 -54.63 7.98 6.16
CA LEU A 612 -53.81 8.30 7.32
C LEU A 612 -52.33 7.96 7.05
N CYS A 613 -51.39 8.97 7.08
CA CYS A 613 -49.99 8.83 6.78
C CYS A 613 -49.72 8.12 5.44
N SER A 614 -50.50 8.43 4.41
CA SER A 614 -50.45 7.81 3.07
C SER A 614 -50.52 6.27 3.08
N GLY A 615 -51.07 5.68 4.14
CA GLY A 615 -51.12 4.23 4.34
C GLY A 615 -49.78 3.58 4.76
N HIS A 616 -48.72 4.35 4.90
CA HIS A 616 -47.36 3.88 5.15
C HIS A 616 -46.78 4.37 6.47
N GLY A 617 -47.61 4.70 7.43
CA GLY A 617 -47.18 5.16 8.75
C GLY A 617 -48.28 5.09 9.79
N ARG A 618 -47.94 5.48 11.01
CA ARG A 618 -48.90 5.62 12.11
C ARG A 618 -48.93 7.07 12.59
N CYS A 619 -50.09 7.63 12.73
CA CYS A 619 -50.24 8.95 13.32
C CYS A 619 -49.99 8.89 14.82
N LYS A 620 -49.01 9.64 15.32
CA LYS A 620 -48.74 9.80 16.73
C LYS A 620 -48.53 11.28 17.07
N CYS A 621 -49.28 11.77 18.01
CA CYS A 621 -49.24 13.19 18.39
C CYS A 621 -49.51 14.13 17.20
N ASN A 622 -50.49 13.79 16.37
CA ASN A 622 -50.84 14.51 15.15
C ASN A 622 -49.65 14.69 14.17
N ARG A 623 -48.72 13.69 14.14
CA ARG A 623 -47.61 13.59 13.17
C ARG A 623 -47.43 12.16 12.72
N CYS A 624 -47.16 11.96 11.44
CA CYS A 624 -46.91 10.64 10.91
C CYS A 624 -45.54 10.11 11.36
N GLN A 625 -45.54 8.89 11.88
CA GLN A 625 -44.37 8.05 12.02
C GLN A 625 -44.39 7.02 10.92
N CYS A 626 -43.46 7.16 9.99
CA CYS A 626 -43.39 6.30 8.82
C CYS A 626 -42.92 4.90 9.16
N LEU A 627 -43.42 3.90 8.44
CA LEU A 627 -42.91 2.53 8.47
C LEU A 627 -41.55 2.46 7.73
N ASP A 628 -40.78 1.42 7.99
CA ASP A 628 -39.44 1.24 7.44
C ASP A 628 -39.42 1.42 5.92
N GLY A 629 -38.51 2.29 5.46
CA GLY A 629 -38.35 2.59 4.04
C GLY A 629 -39.20 3.75 3.51
N HIS A 630 -40.08 4.33 4.29
CA HIS A 630 -40.90 5.49 3.90
C HIS A 630 -40.50 6.75 4.65
N PHE A 631 -40.56 7.90 3.98
CA PHE A 631 -40.11 9.22 4.47
C PHE A 631 -41.12 10.30 4.04
N GLY A 632 -40.95 11.49 4.55
CA GLY A 632 -41.79 12.65 4.31
C GLY A 632 -42.74 12.94 5.46
N ALA A 633 -43.38 14.11 5.44
CA ALA A 633 -44.28 14.56 6.52
C ALA A 633 -45.55 13.70 6.66
N LEU A 634 -45.97 13.08 5.57
CA LEU A 634 -47.15 12.20 5.46
C LEU A 634 -46.74 10.78 5.01
N CYS A 635 -45.42 10.42 5.07
CA CYS A 635 -44.86 9.14 4.65
C CYS A 635 -45.06 8.80 3.16
N GLU A 636 -45.06 9.83 2.35
CA GLU A 636 -45.33 9.77 0.92
C GLU A 636 -44.11 9.36 0.07
N GLN A 637 -42.90 9.40 0.62
CA GLN A 637 -41.68 9.11 -0.12
C GLN A 637 -41.08 7.75 0.28
N CYS A 638 -40.72 6.95 -0.70
CA CYS A 638 -40.04 5.66 -0.48
C CYS A 638 -38.91 5.42 -1.46
N PRO A 639 -37.66 5.84 -1.16
CA PRO A 639 -36.47 5.63 -2.01
C PRO A 639 -36.06 4.15 -2.18
N GLY A 640 -36.53 3.28 -1.29
CA GLY A 640 -36.23 1.84 -1.30
C GLY A 640 -37.36 0.97 -1.85
N CYS A 641 -38.50 1.56 -2.30
CA CYS A 641 -39.56 0.78 -2.90
C CYS A 641 -39.22 0.36 -4.31
N LYS A 642 -39.54 -0.88 -4.66
CA LYS A 642 -39.37 -1.41 -6.01
C LYS A 642 -40.03 -0.47 -7.03
N THR A 643 -39.28 -0.16 -8.08
CA THR A 643 -39.76 0.62 -9.21
C THR A 643 -40.94 -0.07 -9.86
N SER A 644 -41.75 0.66 -10.64
CA SER A 644 -42.85 0.07 -11.39
C SER A 644 -42.36 -1.06 -12.30
N CYS A 645 -41.19 -0.94 -12.86
CA CYS A 645 -40.49 -1.98 -13.64
C CYS A 645 -40.21 -3.25 -12.82
N GLU A 646 -39.64 -3.12 -11.63
CA GLU A 646 -39.29 -4.26 -10.78
C GLU A 646 -40.54 -4.96 -10.20
N ARG A 647 -41.65 -4.21 -9.95
CA ARG A 647 -42.87 -4.79 -9.46
C ARG A 647 -43.60 -5.65 -10.48
N HIS A 648 -43.54 -5.29 -11.75
CA HIS A 648 -44.28 -5.94 -12.82
C HIS A 648 -43.43 -6.86 -13.72
N ARG A 649 -42.10 -6.94 -13.49
CA ARG A 649 -41.16 -7.74 -14.25
C ARG A 649 -41.61 -9.20 -14.34
N ASP A 650 -41.90 -9.84 -13.21
CA ASP A 650 -42.20 -11.27 -13.16
C ASP A 650 -43.51 -11.60 -13.83
N CYS A 651 -44.48 -10.67 -13.80
CA CYS A 651 -45.76 -10.79 -14.51
C CYS A 651 -45.59 -10.57 -16.02
N ALA A 652 -44.73 -9.65 -16.44
CA ALA A 652 -44.41 -9.44 -17.84
C ALA A 652 -43.69 -10.68 -18.44
N GLU A 653 -42.74 -11.26 -17.69
CA GLU A 653 -42.03 -12.48 -18.11
C GLU A 653 -42.92 -13.68 -18.20
N CYS A 654 -43.70 -13.98 -17.15
CA CYS A 654 -44.57 -15.16 -17.18
C CYS A 654 -45.75 -15.05 -18.17
N GLY A 655 -46.30 -13.87 -18.32
CA GLY A 655 -47.45 -13.66 -19.24
C GLY A 655 -47.07 -13.68 -20.71
N ALA A 656 -45.82 -13.25 -21.04
CA ALA A 656 -45.34 -13.19 -22.42
C ALA A 656 -44.62 -14.44 -22.89
N PHE A 657 -43.88 -15.10 -22.00
CA PHE A 657 -42.96 -16.20 -22.33
C PHE A 657 -43.27 -17.51 -21.62
N GLY A 658 -44.13 -17.53 -20.61
CA GLY A 658 -44.38 -18.71 -19.79
C GLY A 658 -43.21 -19.11 -18.91
N THR A 659 -42.22 -18.24 -18.73
CA THR A 659 -40.97 -18.49 -17.96
C THR A 659 -40.93 -17.57 -16.73
N GLY A 660 -39.91 -17.70 -15.89
CA GLY A 660 -39.72 -16.87 -14.70
C GLY A 660 -40.27 -17.45 -13.42
N PRO A 661 -40.08 -16.77 -12.29
CA PRO A 661 -40.48 -17.27 -10.95
C PRO A 661 -41.96 -17.54 -10.78
N LEU A 662 -42.81 -16.92 -11.60
CA LEU A 662 -44.28 -17.03 -11.54
C LEU A 662 -44.85 -17.96 -12.63
N ALA A 663 -44.03 -18.65 -13.43
CA ALA A 663 -44.47 -19.47 -14.57
C ALA A 663 -45.53 -20.53 -14.23
N LEU A 664 -45.44 -21.14 -13.05
CA LEU A 664 -46.40 -22.20 -12.62
C LEU A 664 -47.76 -21.61 -12.09
N ASN A 665 -47.82 -20.32 -11.79
CA ASN A 665 -48.99 -19.70 -11.16
C ASN A 665 -49.32 -18.32 -11.75
N CYS A 666 -48.93 -18.09 -13.00
CA CYS A 666 -49.00 -16.78 -13.69
C CYS A 666 -50.39 -16.17 -13.69
N SER A 667 -51.42 -16.93 -14.08
CA SER A 667 -52.82 -16.44 -14.19
C SER A 667 -53.44 -16.02 -12.85
N ARG A 668 -52.95 -16.61 -11.74
CA ARG A 668 -53.44 -16.27 -10.39
C ARG A 668 -52.63 -15.14 -9.75
N ALA A 669 -51.30 -15.18 -9.92
CA ALA A 669 -50.40 -14.19 -9.34
C ALA A 669 -50.47 -12.85 -10.05
N CYS A 670 -50.79 -12.83 -11.34
CA CYS A 670 -50.84 -11.64 -12.19
C CYS A 670 -52.24 -11.31 -12.66
N ALA A 671 -53.31 -11.66 -11.88
CA ALA A 671 -54.72 -11.45 -12.23
C ALA A 671 -55.08 -9.96 -12.44
N SER A 672 -54.34 -9.03 -11.86
CA SER A 672 -54.50 -7.58 -12.03
C SER A 672 -53.71 -6.99 -13.21
N ALA A 673 -52.86 -7.77 -13.87
CA ALA A 673 -52.06 -7.31 -14.99
C ALA A 673 -52.43 -8.02 -16.28
N ASN A 674 -52.80 -7.27 -17.32
CA ASN A 674 -53.08 -7.80 -18.64
C ASN A 674 -51.80 -7.71 -19.51
N VAL A 675 -51.24 -8.83 -19.89
CA VAL A 675 -50.00 -8.89 -20.67
C VAL A 675 -50.32 -9.01 -22.16
N THR A 676 -49.83 -8.06 -22.96
CA THR A 676 -50.02 -8.04 -24.42
C THR A 676 -48.69 -7.97 -25.14
N LEU A 677 -48.54 -8.82 -26.19
CA LEU A 677 -47.34 -8.78 -27.05
C LEU A 677 -47.49 -7.67 -28.09
N THR A 678 -46.43 -6.88 -28.27
CA THR A 678 -46.41 -5.79 -29.25
C THR A 678 -45.13 -5.82 -30.10
N LEU A 679 -45.24 -5.39 -31.36
CA LEU A 679 -44.10 -5.19 -32.28
C LEU A 679 -43.84 -3.68 -32.49
N ALA A 680 -44.48 -2.80 -31.76
CA ALA A 680 -44.29 -1.36 -31.87
C ALA A 680 -42.83 -0.96 -31.63
N PRO A 681 -42.31 0.05 -32.32
CA PRO A 681 -40.94 0.52 -32.08
C PRO A 681 -40.83 1.13 -30.67
N ILE A 682 -39.66 0.94 -30.05
CA ILE A 682 -39.30 1.55 -28.77
C ILE A 682 -38.91 2.99 -29.06
N LEU A 683 -39.82 3.93 -28.83
CA LEU A 683 -39.64 5.33 -29.22
C LEU A 683 -39.49 6.29 -28.00
N ASP A 684 -39.75 5.85 -26.76
CA ASP A 684 -39.75 6.69 -25.54
C ASP A 684 -39.01 6.06 -24.35
N ASP A 685 -38.53 6.91 -23.44
CA ASP A 685 -37.76 6.58 -22.22
C ASP A 685 -38.54 5.77 -21.14
N GLY A 686 -39.80 5.39 -21.37
CA GLY A 686 -40.67 4.69 -20.41
C GLY A 686 -40.59 3.15 -20.45
N TRP A 687 -39.83 2.55 -21.36
CA TRP A 687 -39.73 1.09 -21.49
C TRP A 687 -38.79 0.47 -20.47
N CYS A 688 -39.26 -0.52 -19.73
CA CYS A 688 -38.47 -1.37 -18.84
C CYS A 688 -37.69 -2.38 -19.68
N LYS A 689 -36.40 -2.53 -19.40
CA LYS A 689 -35.48 -3.45 -20.11
C LYS A 689 -35.06 -4.54 -19.13
N GLU A 690 -35.48 -5.78 -19.42
CA GLU A 690 -35.24 -6.91 -18.52
C GLU A 690 -34.78 -8.16 -19.27
N ARG A 691 -34.35 -9.18 -18.51
CA ARG A 691 -33.97 -10.49 -19.06
C ARG A 691 -34.80 -11.60 -18.43
N THR A 692 -35.16 -12.59 -19.25
CA THR A 692 -35.82 -13.82 -18.77
C THR A 692 -34.80 -14.70 -18.03
N LEU A 693 -35.24 -15.71 -17.31
CA LEU A 693 -34.39 -16.72 -16.68
C LEU A 693 -33.45 -17.41 -17.69
N ASP A 694 -33.88 -17.57 -18.94
CA ASP A 694 -33.05 -18.11 -20.03
C ASP A 694 -32.16 -17.07 -20.70
N ASN A 695 -31.93 -15.92 -20.02
CA ASN A 695 -31.07 -14.81 -20.46
C ASN A 695 -31.50 -14.14 -21.78
N GLN A 696 -32.75 -14.28 -22.18
CA GLN A 696 -33.33 -13.61 -23.35
C GLN A 696 -33.74 -12.19 -22.99
N LEU A 697 -33.31 -11.17 -23.73
CA LEU A 697 -33.65 -9.78 -23.50
C LEU A 697 -35.09 -9.52 -23.97
N PHE A 698 -35.87 -8.79 -23.17
CA PHE A 698 -37.18 -8.32 -23.54
C PHE A 698 -37.42 -6.91 -22.98
N PHE A 699 -38.36 -6.22 -23.60
CA PHE A 699 -38.76 -4.89 -23.16
C PHE A 699 -40.26 -4.90 -22.85
N PHE A 700 -40.66 -4.16 -21.82
CA PHE A 700 -42.06 -4.01 -21.51
C PHE A 700 -42.37 -2.60 -21.01
N LEU A 701 -43.60 -2.14 -21.31
CA LEU A 701 -44.13 -0.87 -20.87
C LEU A 701 -45.31 -1.13 -19.93
N VAL A 702 -45.34 -0.40 -18.81
CA VAL A 702 -46.38 -0.49 -17.78
C VAL A 702 -47.34 0.67 -17.98
N GLU A 703 -48.60 0.40 -18.35
CA GLU A 703 -49.68 1.38 -18.50
C GLU A 703 -50.74 1.09 -17.44
N GLU A 704 -51.10 2.08 -16.64
CA GLU A 704 -52.17 1.98 -15.67
C GLU A 704 -53.49 2.57 -16.25
N GLU A 705 -54.49 1.73 -16.37
CA GLU A 705 -55.84 2.15 -16.78
C GLU A 705 -56.68 2.68 -15.59
N ALA A 706 -57.64 3.57 -15.86
CA ALA A 706 -58.38 4.35 -14.88
C ALA A 706 -59.20 3.53 -13.84
N GLU A 707 -59.21 2.19 -13.90
CA GLU A 707 -59.90 1.29 -12.95
C GLU A 707 -58.92 0.46 -12.11
N GLY A 708 -57.59 0.82 -12.07
CA GLY A 708 -56.60 0.08 -11.30
C GLY A 708 -56.14 -1.23 -11.94
N LYS A 709 -56.45 -1.46 -13.21
CA LYS A 709 -55.89 -2.56 -14.02
C LYS A 709 -54.62 -2.11 -14.71
N VAL A 710 -53.60 -2.92 -14.61
CA VAL A 710 -52.30 -2.69 -15.24
C VAL A 710 -52.23 -3.43 -16.57
N VAL A 711 -51.86 -2.74 -17.66
CA VAL A 711 -51.61 -3.33 -18.96
C VAL A 711 -50.06 -3.34 -19.18
N LEU A 712 -49.51 -4.53 -19.39
CA LEU A 712 -48.12 -4.74 -19.66
C LEU A 712 -47.92 -5.06 -21.15
N ARG A 713 -47.37 -4.15 -21.91
CA ARG A 713 -47.05 -4.36 -23.32
C ARG A 713 -45.63 -4.90 -23.42
N VAL A 714 -45.47 -6.16 -23.83
CA VAL A 714 -44.16 -6.84 -23.87
C VAL A 714 -43.72 -7.02 -25.32
N ARG A 715 -42.47 -6.67 -25.58
CA ARG A 715 -41.78 -6.88 -26.86
C ARG A 715 -40.63 -7.86 -26.70
N PRO A 716 -40.74 -9.05 -27.27
CA PRO A 716 -39.62 -10.00 -27.33
C PRO A 716 -38.57 -9.55 -28.38
N GLN A 717 -37.31 -9.64 -28.07
CA GLN A 717 -36.27 -9.46 -29.06
C GLN A 717 -36.11 -10.78 -29.83
N GLU A 718 -36.23 -10.74 -31.18
CA GLU A 718 -36.02 -11.91 -32.00
C GLU A 718 -34.60 -12.45 -31.81
N LYS A 719 -34.46 -13.75 -31.58
CA LYS A 719 -33.16 -14.41 -31.54
C LYS A 719 -32.56 -14.36 -32.93
N ALA A 720 -31.54 -13.57 -33.11
CA ALA A 720 -30.66 -13.71 -34.27
C ALA A 720 -29.91 -15.03 -34.17
N ASN A 721 -30.40 -16.06 -34.84
CA ASN A 721 -29.84 -17.43 -34.82
C ASN A 721 -28.47 -17.56 -35.51
N HIS A 722 -27.77 -16.42 -35.81
CA HIS A 722 -26.48 -16.43 -36.50
C HIS A 722 -25.24 -16.45 -35.59
N THR A 723 -25.34 -16.16 -34.33
CA THR A 723 -24.16 -15.99 -33.47
C THR A 723 -23.52 -17.31 -33.05
N GLN A 724 -24.29 -18.39 -32.89
CA GLN A 724 -23.73 -19.68 -32.51
C GLN A 724 -22.98 -20.38 -33.67
N ALA A 725 -23.48 -20.28 -34.89
CA ALA A 725 -22.81 -20.86 -36.07
C ALA A 725 -21.52 -20.11 -36.42
N THR A 726 -21.49 -18.78 -36.25
CA THR A 726 -20.29 -17.96 -36.50
C THR A 726 -19.21 -18.18 -35.44
N VAL A 727 -19.58 -18.29 -34.17
CA VAL A 727 -18.60 -18.52 -33.09
C VAL A 727 -17.99 -19.93 -33.18
N LEU A 728 -18.80 -20.95 -33.46
CA LEU A 728 -18.30 -22.33 -33.72
C LEU A 728 -17.45 -22.42 -34.97
N GLY A 729 -17.80 -21.69 -36.03
CA GLY A 729 -17.01 -21.62 -37.26
C GLY A 729 -15.67 -20.93 -37.06
N CYS A 730 -15.65 -19.80 -36.34
CA CYS A 730 -14.41 -19.08 -35.99
C CYS A 730 -13.52 -19.89 -35.05
N MET A 731 -14.08 -20.54 -34.03
CA MET A 731 -13.32 -21.41 -33.10
C MET A 731 -12.73 -22.62 -33.84
N GLY A 732 -13.49 -23.27 -34.72
CA GLY A 732 -13.00 -24.36 -35.57
C GLY A 732 -11.91 -23.92 -36.52
N GLY A 733 -12.04 -22.71 -37.09
CA GLY A 733 -11.05 -22.10 -37.97
C GLY A 733 -9.73 -21.80 -37.25
N ILE A 734 -9.78 -21.21 -36.06
CA ILE A 734 -8.59 -20.90 -35.25
C ILE A 734 -7.86 -22.18 -34.82
N VAL A 735 -8.59 -23.22 -34.40
CA VAL A 735 -7.99 -24.52 -34.04
C VAL A 735 -7.35 -25.19 -35.27
N ALA A 736 -7.99 -25.14 -36.42
CA ALA A 736 -7.43 -25.71 -37.66
C ALA A 736 -6.16 -24.94 -38.10
N VAL A 737 -6.16 -23.62 -38.06
CA VAL A 737 -4.98 -22.80 -38.36
C VAL A 737 -3.87 -23.06 -37.35
N GLY A 738 -4.19 -23.15 -36.05
CA GLY A 738 -3.23 -23.48 -35.01
C GLY A 738 -2.58 -24.85 -35.23
N LEU A 739 -3.35 -25.88 -35.57
CA LEU A 739 -2.84 -27.19 -35.90
C LEU A 739 -1.94 -27.20 -37.13
N VAL A 740 -2.30 -26.45 -38.19
CA VAL A 740 -1.47 -26.30 -39.39
C VAL A 740 -0.15 -25.59 -39.07
N LEU A 741 -0.19 -24.54 -38.24
CA LEU A 741 1.01 -23.83 -37.82
C LEU A 741 1.93 -24.70 -36.96
N VAL A 742 1.37 -25.48 -36.03
CA VAL A 742 2.15 -26.43 -35.21
C VAL A 742 2.77 -27.52 -36.09
N LEU A 743 2.05 -28.06 -37.06
CA LEU A 743 2.58 -29.02 -38.02
C LEU A 743 3.65 -28.42 -38.91
N ALA A 744 3.44 -27.23 -39.42
CA ALA A 744 4.43 -26.50 -40.23
C ALA A 744 5.69 -26.18 -39.42
N TYR A 745 5.53 -25.76 -38.15
CA TYR A 745 6.65 -25.53 -37.23
C TYR A 745 7.41 -26.82 -36.96
N ARG A 746 6.71 -27.92 -36.62
CA ARG A 746 7.34 -29.23 -36.40
C ARG A 746 8.11 -29.70 -37.64
N LEU A 747 7.52 -29.57 -38.83
CA LEU A 747 8.18 -29.92 -40.08
C LEU A 747 9.42 -29.03 -40.36
N SER A 748 9.32 -27.73 -40.04
CA SER A 748 10.43 -26.79 -40.22
C SER A 748 11.59 -27.11 -39.26
N VAL A 749 11.28 -27.42 -37.98
CA VAL A 749 12.29 -27.84 -37.02
C VAL A 749 12.92 -29.16 -37.45
N GLU A 750 12.15 -30.15 -37.90
CA GLU A 750 12.68 -31.41 -38.37
C GLU A 750 13.57 -31.27 -39.64
N ILE A 751 13.20 -30.36 -40.55
CA ILE A 751 14.03 -30.05 -41.73
C ILE A 751 15.29 -29.33 -41.31
N TYR A 752 15.20 -28.41 -40.35
CA TYR A 752 16.34 -27.67 -39.81
C TYR A 752 17.32 -28.62 -39.09
N ASP A 753 16.82 -29.46 -38.17
CA ASP A 753 17.62 -30.44 -37.45
C ASP A 753 18.30 -31.45 -38.39
N ARG A 754 17.59 -31.90 -39.43
CA ARG A 754 18.19 -32.77 -40.47
C ARG A 754 19.21 -32.06 -41.35
N ARG A 755 19.10 -30.70 -41.51
CA ARG A 755 20.13 -29.91 -42.20
C ARG A 755 21.34 -29.69 -41.34
N GLU A 756 21.13 -29.40 -40.06
CA GLU A 756 22.18 -29.20 -39.07
C GLU A 756 22.96 -30.52 -38.82
N TYR A 757 22.22 -31.63 -38.66
CA TYR A 757 22.83 -32.96 -38.53
C TYR A 757 23.68 -33.33 -39.75
N ARG A 758 23.21 -33.04 -40.97
CA ARG A 758 24.04 -33.23 -42.20
C ARG A 758 25.23 -32.31 -42.30
N ARG A 759 25.16 -31.10 -41.75
CA ARG A 759 26.33 -30.22 -41.63
C ARG A 759 27.32 -30.75 -40.64
N PHE A 760 26.85 -31.17 -39.48
CA PHE A 760 27.68 -31.79 -38.44
C PHE A 760 28.36 -33.07 -38.93
N GLU A 761 27.69 -33.92 -39.66
CA GLU A 761 28.34 -35.11 -40.29
C GLU A 761 29.40 -34.75 -41.31
N LYS A 762 29.19 -33.75 -42.15
CA LYS A 762 30.18 -33.25 -43.10
C LYS A 762 31.39 -32.65 -42.39
N GLU A 763 31.19 -31.90 -41.33
CA GLU A 763 32.27 -31.34 -40.50
C GLU A 763 33.06 -32.44 -39.77
N GLN A 764 32.39 -33.46 -39.26
CA GLN A 764 33.00 -34.62 -38.69
C GLN A 764 33.84 -35.41 -39.72
N GLN A 765 33.33 -35.57 -40.93
CA GLN A 765 34.09 -36.23 -42.04
C GLN A 765 35.26 -35.37 -42.44
N GLN A 766 35.13 -34.05 -42.54
CA GLN A 766 36.29 -33.16 -42.84
C GLN A 766 37.37 -33.18 -41.74
N LEU A 767 36.94 -33.29 -40.47
CA LEU A 767 37.87 -33.42 -39.35
C LEU A 767 38.63 -34.76 -39.38
N LYS A 768 37.95 -35.88 -39.74
CA LYS A 768 38.58 -37.17 -39.95
C LYS A 768 39.58 -37.13 -41.11
N TRP A 769 39.30 -36.49 -42.21
CA TRP A 769 40.22 -36.30 -43.33
C TRP A 769 41.43 -35.40 -43.00
N LYS A 770 41.26 -34.35 -42.14
CA LYS A 770 42.35 -33.53 -41.66
C LYS A 770 43.28 -34.22 -40.66
N GLN A 771 42.80 -35.23 -39.93
CA GLN A 771 43.63 -36.04 -39.04
C GLN A 771 44.46 -37.08 -39.79
N VAL A 772 43.98 -37.60 -40.93
CA VAL A 772 44.71 -38.57 -41.77
C VAL A 772 45.82 -37.85 -42.64
N GLY A 773 45.73 -36.55 -42.83
CA GLY A 773 46.66 -35.78 -43.65
C GLY A 773 47.92 -35.21 -42.94
N ARG A 774 48.16 -35.54 -41.67
CA ARG A 774 49.37 -35.11 -40.93
C ARG A 774 50.06 -36.30 -40.26
N LEU A 775 50.74 -37.10 -41.01
CA LEU A 775 51.83 -37.96 -40.52
C LEU A 775 53.13 -37.34 -40.98
N PRO A 776 54.01 -36.90 -40.11
CA PRO A 776 55.37 -36.53 -40.49
C PRO A 776 56.20 -37.80 -40.69
N SER A 777 56.79 -37.88 -41.87
CA SER A 777 57.86 -38.80 -42.20
C SER A 777 59.07 -38.45 -41.33
N THR A 778 59.38 -39.24 -40.35
CA THR A 778 60.77 -39.60 -39.91
C THR A 778 60.73 -40.59 -38.80
N LEU A 779 61.31 -41.74 -39.05
CA LEU A 779 62.23 -42.53 -38.28
C LEU A 779 61.98 -44.03 -38.45
N LEU A 780 62.79 -44.56 -39.30
CA LEU A 780 63.22 -45.97 -39.40
C LEU A 780 63.75 -46.49 -38.07
N GLY A 781 63.49 -47.73 -37.72
CA GLY A 781 64.26 -48.43 -36.73
C GLY A 781 63.52 -49.50 -35.95
N SER A 782 63.35 -50.60 -36.62
CA SER A 782 63.52 -52.04 -36.16
C SER A 782 62.82 -52.59 -34.88
N PRO A 783 62.77 -53.90 -34.78
CA PRO A 783 61.56 -54.66 -34.57
C PRO A 783 61.60 -55.37 -33.21
N TRP A 784 60.52 -55.97 -32.78
CA TRP A 784 60.45 -57.25 -32.01
C TRP A 784 59.06 -57.51 -31.47
N LEU A 785 58.51 -58.69 -31.94
CA LEU A 785 57.65 -59.66 -31.27
C LEU A 785 56.25 -59.20 -30.85
N GLY A 786 55.20 -59.60 -31.48
CA GLY A 786 54.49 -60.87 -31.54
C GLY A 786 53.44 -61.07 -30.52
N PRO A 787 52.53 -61.97 -30.76
CA PRO A 787 51.06 -61.72 -31.04
C PRO A 787 50.16 -62.19 -29.88
N LEU A 788 48.93 -61.76 -29.85
CA LEU A 788 47.77 -62.53 -29.30
C LEU A 788 46.49 -61.77 -29.60
N CYS A 789 45.83 -62.23 -30.61
CA CYS A 789 44.56 -62.97 -30.60
C CYS A 789 43.37 -62.33 -29.90
N SER A 790 42.41 -62.01 -30.78
CA SER A 790 40.97 -62.36 -30.74
C SER A 790 40.11 -61.79 -29.59
N LEU A 791 39.18 -61.01 -30.01
CA LEU A 791 37.73 -61.38 -29.95
C LEU A 791 36.87 -60.21 -30.37
N LEU A 792 36.35 -60.28 -31.55
CA LEU A 792 35.08 -59.63 -31.93
C LEU A 792 33.91 -60.34 -31.19
N PRO A 793 32.82 -59.66 -30.92
CA PRO A 793 31.62 -60.13 -31.57
C PRO A 793 30.86 -59.06 -32.32
N THR A 794 30.25 -59.56 -33.40
CA THR A 794 29.32 -59.01 -34.35
C THR A 794 28.03 -58.46 -33.73
N PRO A 795 27.33 -57.58 -34.44
CA PRO A 795 26.05 -57.05 -34.02
C PRO A 795 24.86 -57.96 -34.39
N PRO A 796 23.74 -57.96 -33.69
CA PRO A 796 22.53 -58.53 -34.20
C PRO A 796 21.65 -57.45 -34.87
N SER A 797 21.16 -57.91 -35.96
CA SER A 797 20.16 -57.32 -36.88
C SER A 797 18.80 -57.14 -36.28
N THR A 798 18.15 -56.02 -36.75
CA THR A 798 16.73 -55.91 -37.09
C THR A 798 15.63 -56.53 -36.23
N LEU A 799 14.74 -55.65 -35.73
CA LEU A 799 13.32 -55.96 -35.75
C LEU A 799 12.53 -54.66 -36.00
N THR A 800 11.73 -54.73 -37.04
CA THR A 800 10.74 -53.77 -37.52
C THR A 800 9.52 -53.68 -36.62
N PRO A 801 8.70 -52.66 -36.78
CA PRO A 801 7.63 -52.31 -35.89
C PRO A 801 6.29 -52.92 -36.27
N SER A 802 5.43 -53.05 -35.31
CA SER A 802 3.98 -53.11 -35.60
C SER A 802 3.16 -52.58 -34.45
N THR A 803 2.25 -51.68 -34.83
CA THR A 803 1.10 -51.03 -34.23
C THR A 803 1.31 -49.78 -33.40
#